data_1b8f1edbeb0d80d07789861e75ed687a
#
_entry.id   1b8f1edbeb0d80d07789861e75ed687a
#
_cell.length_a   1.000
_cell.length_b   1.000
_cell.length_c   1.000
_cell.angle_alpha   90.00
_cell.angle_beta   90.00
_cell.angle_gamma   90.00
#
_symmetry.space_group_name_H-M   'P 1'
#
loop_
_entity.id
_entity.type
_entity.pdbx_description
1 polymer ?
#
loop_
_entity_poly.entity_id
_entity_poly.type
_entity_poly.pdbx_seq_one_letter_code
_entity_poly.pdbx_strand_id
1 'polypeptide(L)'
;MSKTIDHYTPPPGQPDATDQALQDIWGEPISPEGEFLPDTATLPATQLATETPVDRNDPRAVLQAGWGYADFRGIQREIIDSLLAGHDTLGLMPTGGGKSITFQVPALMMEGTCLVITPLIALMKDQVENLRRRKIRATAIHSGLSREEINRELDNVILGEYKFLYLSPERIHTELFRFKLAYMKVSFIAVDEAHCISQWGYDFRPSYLQVREIRHLLPTVPILALTATATATVVDDIQTQLGFRERRVFRMSFERANLTYLVRQSEDKLGDLIALLHQSEGSAIVYTRSRGGTRDTALALQSAGIPALYYHAGLPTEDKNARQEAWQNDRTRVMVATNAFGMGIDKPDVRLVVHLDPPDSLEAYFQEAGRAGRDGAPAEAILLTHPRDVRLLSQRIAQTFPPKEKIREVYDDVAYYLQIPEGEGEEHSFEFDLEEFCRRFRYFPLTVVSAFAILERAGYLLYTDKHERRSRLMMIVKREELYRVHNRVAEGDKVLTALFRTYTGLFADYVFIEEKALAAACGLSEEVLYEKLIAMNRARLLHYIPHKSVSTLRYLTRRTLGERLNIGADAYETRLDQYTRRIEGVVRYCTDRDTCRSRMLLEYFDDPAAHDCGRCDVCRPTPEACTPDAQLEANLFRLLADGRPHTVAEWHVAQLDAERAGQLLQQLLDEGRLLFDGAQLTLPTAPTSPEN
;
A
#
# COMPACT_ATOMS: atom_id res chain seq x y z
N MET A 1 62.71 45.99 7.49
CA MET A 1 62.03 46.65 8.63
C MET A 1 60.87 45.73 9.02
N SER A 2 61.10 44.96 10.07
CA SER A 2 60.15 44.02 10.69
C SER A 2 59.27 44.80 11.63
N LYS A 3 57.94 44.70 11.46
CA LYS A 3 56.97 45.15 12.48
C LYS A 3 56.43 43.91 13.20
N THR A 4 56.88 43.83 14.45
CA THR A 4 56.39 42.95 15.51
C THR A 4 54.91 43.22 15.74
N ILE A 5 54.08 42.17 15.69
CA ILE A 5 52.70 42.19 16.13
C ILE A 5 52.68 41.82 17.60
N ASP A 6 52.31 42.76 18.46
CA ASP A 6 52.09 42.52 19.90
C ASP A 6 50.91 41.56 20.12
N HIS A 7 51.22 40.47 20.80
CA HIS A 7 50.21 39.56 21.33
C HIS A 7 49.58 40.19 22.59
N TYR A 8 48.31 40.60 22.47
CA TYR A 8 47.52 40.97 23.63
C TYR A 8 47.02 39.69 24.32
N THR A 9 47.44 39.48 25.53
CA THR A 9 46.94 38.40 26.43
C THR A 9 45.97 39.07 27.42
N PRO A 10 44.68 38.74 27.45
CA PRO A 10 43.75 39.30 28.44
C PRO A 10 44.02 38.70 29.83
N PRO A 11 43.66 39.42 30.90
CA PRO A 11 43.86 38.96 32.28
C PRO A 11 42.91 37.80 32.61
N PRO A 12 43.31 36.83 33.45
CA PRO A 12 42.50 35.66 33.78
C PRO A 12 41.29 36.07 34.62
N GLY A 13 40.08 35.79 34.12
CA GLY A 13 38.84 35.88 34.88
C GLY A 13 37.69 36.72 34.26
N GLN A 14 37.82 37.24 33.03
CA GLN A 14 36.70 37.80 32.31
C GLN A 14 36.41 36.93 31.08
N PRO A 15 35.12 36.51 30.86
CA PRO A 15 34.74 35.84 29.63
C PRO A 15 34.99 36.77 28.44
N ASP A 16 35.60 36.24 27.39
CA ASP A 16 35.84 36.93 26.15
C ASP A 16 34.49 37.37 25.54
N ALA A 17 34.40 38.60 25.01
CA ALA A 17 33.21 39.16 24.39
C ALA A 17 32.68 38.24 23.24
N THR A 18 33.53 37.35 22.75
CA THR A 18 33.18 36.28 21.78
C THR A 18 32.34 35.17 22.41
N ASP A 19 32.63 34.80 23.68
CA ASP A 19 31.85 33.76 24.37
C ASP A 19 30.43 34.24 24.74
N GLN A 20 30.29 35.52 25.06
CA GLN A 20 28.98 36.12 25.36
C GLN A 20 28.10 36.18 24.11
N ALA A 21 28.68 36.55 22.96
CA ALA A 21 27.96 36.55 21.68
C ALA A 21 27.59 35.15 21.21
N LEU A 22 28.38 34.11 21.55
CA LEU A 22 28.06 32.71 21.31
C LEU A 22 26.92 32.20 22.20
N GLN A 23 26.91 32.60 23.49
CA GLN A 23 25.84 32.27 24.40
C GLN A 23 24.50 32.90 23.98
N ASP A 24 24.52 34.11 23.46
CA ASP A 24 23.32 34.81 22.97
C ASP A 24 22.76 34.19 21.66
N ILE A 25 23.61 33.58 20.83
CA ILE A 25 23.21 32.93 19.58
C ILE A 25 22.86 31.44 19.76
N TRP A 26 23.54 30.74 20.69
CA TRP A 26 23.46 29.28 20.79
C TRP A 26 22.75 28.76 22.05
N GLY A 27 22.39 29.66 22.98
CA GLY A 27 21.96 29.26 24.33
C GLY A 27 23.15 28.76 25.18
N GLU A 28 22.89 28.51 26.47
CA GLU A 28 23.94 28.00 27.36
C GLU A 28 24.65 26.77 26.76
N PRO A 29 25.99 26.69 26.86
CA PRO A 29 26.73 25.50 26.41
C PRO A 29 26.20 24.32 27.21
N ILE A 30 25.72 23.28 26.52
CA ILE A 30 25.42 22.00 27.14
C ILE A 30 26.73 21.56 27.82
N SER A 31 26.69 21.41 29.14
CA SER A 31 27.85 20.93 29.88
C SER A 31 28.35 19.60 29.31
N PRO A 32 29.66 19.28 29.30
CA PRO A 32 30.17 18.03 28.84
C PRO A 32 29.68 16.81 29.65
N GLU A 33 28.95 17.06 30.73
CA GLU A 33 28.30 16.09 31.62
C GLU A 33 26.80 16.02 31.47
N GLY A 34 26.22 16.58 30.39
CA GLY A 34 24.86 16.28 30.01
C GLY A 34 24.79 14.79 29.71
N GLU A 35 24.37 14.03 30.70
CA GLU A 35 23.97 12.64 30.55
C GLU A 35 23.03 12.57 29.34
N PHE A 36 23.60 12.11 28.22
CA PHE A 36 22.83 11.36 27.27
C PHE A 36 22.26 10.21 28.08
N LEU A 37 21.02 10.29 28.47
CA LEU A 37 20.27 9.10 28.81
C LEU A 37 20.41 8.19 27.59
N PRO A 38 21.16 7.08 27.71
CA PRO A 38 21.20 6.14 26.62
C PRO A 38 19.82 5.53 26.55
N ASP A 39 19.06 5.90 25.53
CA ASP A 39 17.83 5.21 25.13
C ASP A 39 18.13 3.79 24.60
N THR A 40 19.28 3.29 24.96
CA THR A 40 19.71 1.91 24.85
C THR A 40 20.15 1.43 26.22
N ALA A 41 19.17 1.23 27.12
CA ALA A 41 19.38 0.24 28.15
C ALA A 41 19.79 -1.03 27.41
N THR A 42 21.04 -1.43 27.60
CA THR A 42 21.55 -2.77 27.28
C THR A 42 20.59 -3.78 27.87
N LEU A 43 19.57 -4.17 27.09
CA LEU A 43 18.67 -5.24 27.48
C LEU A 43 19.52 -6.52 27.51
N PRO A 44 19.54 -7.25 28.63
CA PRO A 44 20.26 -8.50 28.69
C PRO A 44 19.77 -9.47 27.62
N ALA A 45 20.66 -10.36 27.19
CA ALA A 45 20.38 -11.36 26.16
C ALA A 45 18.97 -11.95 26.31
N THR A 46 18.25 -11.95 25.21
CA THR A 46 16.84 -12.34 25.00
C THR A 46 16.37 -13.38 26.02
N GLN A 47 15.87 -12.94 27.15
CA GLN A 47 15.09 -13.78 28.05
C GLN A 47 13.63 -13.65 27.58
N LEU A 48 13.11 -14.72 27.00
CA LEU A 48 11.66 -14.93 26.92
C LEU A 48 11.11 -14.78 28.35
N ALA A 49 10.07 -13.94 28.50
CA ALA A 49 9.52 -13.56 29.81
C ALA A 49 8.72 -14.71 30.46
N THR A 50 9.35 -15.86 30.68
CA THR A 50 8.82 -16.95 31.46
C THR A 50 9.94 -17.46 32.39
N GLU A 51 9.64 -17.61 33.65
CA GLU A 51 10.52 -18.18 34.67
C GLU A 51 10.87 -19.66 34.42
N THR A 52 10.16 -20.32 33.52
CA THR A 52 10.45 -21.70 33.05
C THR A 52 11.30 -21.67 31.80
N PRO A 53 12.39 -22.45 31.72
CA PRO A 53 13.21 -22.57 30.52
C PRO A 53 12.36 -23.10 29.36
N VAL A 54 12.20 -22.28 28.32
CA VAL A 54 11.46 -22.66 27.10
C VAL A 54 12.32 -23.65 26.31
N ASP A 55 11.76 -24.81 25.99
CA ASP A 55 12.39 -25.72 25.06
C ASP A 55 12.41 -25.11 23.65
N ARG A 56 13.58 -24.60 23.26
CA ARG A 56 13.79 -23.98 21.95
C ARG A 56 13.81 -24.98 20.80
N ASN A 57 13.79 -26.28 21.06
CA ASN A 57 13.71 -27.30 20.04
C ASN A 57 12.26 -27.66 19.69
N ASP A 58 11.30 -27.27 20.55
CA ASP A 58 9.88 -27.45 20.25
C ASP A 58 9.24 -26.13 19.75
N PRO A 59 8.83 -26.06 18.48
CA PRO A 59 8.13 -24.89 17.93
C PRO A 59 6.87 -24.48 18.70
N ARG A 60 6.14 -25.43 19.30
CA ARG A 60 4.94 -25.13 20.09
C ARG A 60 5.30 -24.43 21.41
N ALA A 61 6.35 -24.86 22.08
CA ALA A 61 6.83 -24.20 23.29
C ALA A 61 7.24 -22.75 23.01
N VAL A 62 7.93 -22.52 21.90
CA VAL A 62 8.30 -21.16 21.44
C VAL A 62 7.07 -20.32 21.08
N LEU A 63 6.08 -20.89 20.39
CA LEU A 63 4.84 -20.23 20.05
C LEU A 63 4.07 -19.79 21.31
N GLN A 64 3.92 -20.70 22.26
CA GLN A 64 3.21 -20.44 23.51
C GLN A 64 3.91 -19.36 24.34
N ALA A 65 5.24 -19.43 24.46
CA ALA A 65 6.01 -18.47 25.23
C ALA A 65 6.02 -17.06 24.59
N GLY A 66 6.13 -16.97 23.26
CA GLY A 66 6.22 -15.70 22.54
C GLY A 66 4.89 -15.03 22.26
N TRP A 67 3.84 -15.80 21.99
CA TRP A 67 2.54 -15.30 21.53
C TRP A 67 1.34 -15.75 22.36
N GLY A 68 1.51 -16.71 23.28
CA GLY A 68 0.43 -17.23 24.12
C GLY A 68 -0.53 -18.20 23.41
N TYR A 69 -0.21 -18.63 22.18
CA TYR A 69 -1.04 -19.58 21.45
C TYR A 69 -0.67 -21.02 21.81
N ALA A 70 -1.67 -21.84 22.04
CA ALA A 70 -1.48 -23.24 22.41
C ALA A 70 -1.02 -24.12 21.24
N ASP A 71 -1.45 -23.81 20.01
CA ASP A 71 -1.09 -24.58 18.80
C ASP A 71 -1.08 -23.70 17.56
N PHE A 72 -0.49 -24.22 16.51
CA PHE A 72 -0.43 -23.63 15.18
C PHE A 72 -1.77 -23.72 14.45
N ARG A 73 -2.02 -22.76 13.54
CA ARG A 73 -3.22 -22.74 12.70
C ARG A 73 -2.91 -23.27 11.30
N GLY A 74 -3.78 -24.14 10.78
CA GLY A 74 -3.67 -24.66 9.42
C GLY A 74 -2.27 -25.20 9.12
N ILE A 75 -1.66 -24.72 8.04
CA ILE A 75 -0.35 -25.19 7.54
C ILE A 75 0.88 -24.53 8.18
N GLN A 76 0.70 -23.71 9.22
CA GLN A 76 1.83 -22.98 9.84
C GLN A 76 2.93 -23.95 10.31
N ARG A 77 2.55 -25.06 10.92
CA ARG A 77 3.49 -26.05 11.44
C ARG A 77 4.29 -26.70 10.32
N GLU A 78 3.66 -27.07 9.23
CA GLU A 78 4.29 -27.70 8.07
C GLU A 78 5.32 -26.74 7.41
N ILE A 79 4.98 -25.44 7.27
CA ILE A 79 5.90 -24.40 6.78
C ILE A 79 7.12 -24.27 7.68
N ILE A 80 6.91 -24.21 9.00
CA ILE A 80 7.97 -24.11 10.00
C ILE A 80 8.89 -25.32 9.94
N ASP A 81 8.35 -26.52 9.92
CA ASP A 81 9.14 -27.76 9.88
C ASP A 81 9.95 -27.87 8.58
N SER A 82 9.38 -27.46 7.43
CA SER A 82 10.08 -27.41 6.14
C SER A 82 11.26 -26.44 6.19
N LEU A 83 11.08 -25.24 6.78
CA LEU A 83 12.11 -24.23 6.92
C LEU A 83 13.22 -24.67 7.88
N LEU A 84 12.87 -25.26 9.05
CA LEU A 84 13.82 -25.80 10.02
C LEU A 84 14.65 -26.95 9.45
N ALA A 85 14.08 -27.72 8.51
CA ALA A 85 14.82 -28.73 7.77
C ALA A 85 15.77 -28.14 6.69
N GLY A 86 15.82 -26.82 6.54
CA GLY A 86 16.74 -26.12 5.61
C GLY A 86 16.21 -26.02 4.17
N HIS A 87 14.93 -26.25 3.94
CA HIS A 87 14.33 -26.18 2.61
C HIS A 87 13.82 -24.77 2.25
N ASP A 88 13.96 -24.41 0.97
CA ASP A 88 13.27 -23.26 0.42
C ASP A 88 11.77 -23.54 0.39
N THR A 89 10.96 -22.63 0.93
CA THR A 89 9.55 -22.89 1.22
C THR A 89 8.68 -21.73 0.76
N LEU A 90 7.60 -22.02 0.03
CA LEU A 90 6.56 -21.04 -0.32
C LEU A 90 5.28 -21.36 0.43
N GLY A 91 4.83 -20.41 1.25
CA GLY A 91 3.56 -20.47 1.98
C GLY A 91 2.49 -19.58 1.36
N LEU A 92 1.41 -20.21 0.88
CA LEU A 92 0.21 -19.52 0.42
C LEU A 92 -0.82 -19.53 1.55
N MET A 93 -1.02 -18.36 2.16
CA MET A 93 -1.86 -18.22 3.33
C MET A 93 -2.74 -16.97 3.20
N PRO A 94 -4.05 -17.03 3.47
CA PRO A 94 -4.93 -15.87 3.38
C PRO A 94 -4.50 -14.75 4.32
N THR A 95 -4.99 -13.53 4.06
CA THR A 95 -4.86 -12.43 5.02
C THR A 95 -5.50 -12.81 6.35
N GLY A 96 -4.81 -12.53 7.47
CA GLY A 96 -5.26 -13.00 8.80
C GLY A 96 -4.91 -14.45 9.13
N GLY A 97 -4.34 -15.23 8.20
CA GLY A 97 -3.87 -16.60 8.43
C GLY A 97 -2.64 -16.75 9.33
N GLY A 98 -2.09 -15.63 9.83
CA GLY A 98 -0.93 -15.64 10.73
C GLY A 98 0.42 -15.90 10.02
N LYS A 99 0.61 -15.37 8.81
CA LYS A 99 1.86 -15.48 8.04
C LYS A 99 3.11 -15.15 8.85
N SER A 100 3.06 -14.11 9.69
CA SER A 100 4.23 -13.66 10.46
C SER A 100 4.75 -14.73 11.44
N ILE A 101 3.87 -15.54 12.02
CA ILE A 101 4.25 -16.63 12.94
C ILE A 101 5.17 -17.65 12.24
N THR A 102 4.97 -17.90 10.94
CA THR A 102 5.72 -18.91 10.20
C THR A 102 7.20 -18.56 10.03
N PHE A 103 7.59 -17.30 10.15
CA PHE A 103 9.01 -16.91 10.20
C PHE A 103 9.45 -16.43 11.58
N GLN A 104 8.55 -15.93 12.42
CA GLN A 104 8.91 -15.43 13.73
C GLN A 104 9.30 -16.56 14.70
N VAL A 105 8.56 -17.66 14.69
CA VAL A 105 8.86 -18.83 15.54
C VAL A 105 10.20 -19.49 15.16
N PRO A 106 10.45 -19.90 13.90
CA PRO A 106 11.71 -20.52 13.55
C PRO A 106 12.93 -19.58 13.72
N ALA A 107 12.77 -18.27 13.55
CA ALA A 107 13.85 -17.33 13.83
C ALA A 107 14.32 -17.37 15.29
N LEU A 108 13.41 -17.58 16.24
CA LEU A 108 13.76 -17.70 17.66
C LEU A 108 14.42 -19.05 17.99
N MET A 109 14.18 -20.07 17.16
CA MET A 109 14.75 -21.42 17.32
C MET A 109 16.15 -21.53 16.69
N MET A 110 16.37 -20.86 15.55
CA MET A 110 17.63 -20.93 14.80
C MET A 110 18.65 -19.92 15.34
N GLU A 111 19.92 -20.21 15.20
CA GLU A 111 20.99 -19.24 15.46
C GLU A 111 21.10 -18.21 14.33
N GLY A 112 21.49 -16.98 14.67
CA GLY A 112 21.67 -15.88 13.73
C GLY A 112 20.42 -15.01 13.60
N THR A 113 20.43 -14.16 12.58
CA THR A 113 19.39 -13.15 12.30
C THR A 113 18.54 -13.56 11.11
N CYS A 114 17.24 -13.48 11.23
CA CYS A 114 16.30 -13.58 10.11
C CYS A 114 16.27 -12.25 9.34
N LEU A 115 16.56 -12.31 8.03
CA LEU A 115 16.38 -11.17 7.14
C LEU A 115 14.93 -11.17 6.63
N VAL A 116 14.16 -10.13 6.95
CA VAL A 116 12.76 -10.01 6.52
C VAL A 116 12.67 -8.93 5.44
N ILE A 117 12.34 -9.33 4.22
CA ILE A 117 12.17 -8.43 3.07
C ILE A 117 10.69 -8.15 2.91
N THR A 118 10.30 -6.89 2.98
CA THR A 118 8.90 -6.45 2.88
C THR A 118 8.79 -5.10 2.16
N PRO A 119 7.70 -4.84 1.40
CA PRO A 119 7.63 -3.68 0.51
C PRO A 119 7.30 -2.37 1.21
N LEU A 120 6.85 -2.39 2.48
CA LEU A 120 6.26 -1.24 3.13
C LEU A 120 6.94 -0.87 4.44
N ILE A 121 7.41 0.37 4.54
CA ILE A 121 8.05 0.92 5.73
C ILE A 121 7.10 0.91 6.94
N ALA A 122 5.81 1.24 6.75
CA ALA A 122 4.83 1.22 7.82
C ALA A 122 4.69 -0.18 8.44
N LEU A 123 4.58 -1.21 7.58
CA LEU A 123 4.51 -2.60 8.02
C LEU A 123 5.78 -3.03 8.78
N MET A 124 6.97 -2.63 8.29
CA MET A 124 8.23 -2.90 9.00
C MET A 124 8.22 -2.34 10.42
N LYS A 125 7.81 -1.07 10.57
CA LYS A 125 7.75 -0.38 11.87
C LYS A 125 6.79 -1.08 12.82
N ASP A 126 5.57 -1.39 12.35
CA ASP A 126 4.56 -2.08 13.16
C ASP A 126 5.04 -3.47 13.60
N GLN A 127 5.65 -4.24 12.70
CA GLN A 127 6.20 -5.57 13.01
C GLN A 127 7.34 -5.49 14.04
N VAL A 128 8.28 -4.56 13.84
CA VAL A 128 9.41 -4.33 14.76
C VAL A 128 8.90 -3.90 16.14
N GLU A 129 7.94 -2.99 16.20
CA GLU A 129 7.35 -2.54 17.46
C GLU A 129 6.62 -3.68 18.18
N ASN A 130 5.83 -4.48 17.46
CA ASN A 130 5.16 -5.65 18.01
C ASN A 130 6.13 -6.69 18.57
N LEU A 131 7.27 -6.92 17.91
CA LEU A 131 8.33 -7.80 18.41
C LEU A 131 8.99 -7.21 19.65
N ARG A 132 9.31 -5.92 19.65
CA ARG A 132 9.93 -5.23 20.80
C ARG A 132 9.02 -5.23 22.03
N ARG A 133 7.70 -5.04 21.88
CA ARG A 133 6.73 -5.17 22.97
C ARG A 133 6.75 -6.58 23.61
N ARG A 134 7.11 -7.61 22.82
CA ARG A 134 7.31 -8.99 23.30
C ARG A 134 8.75 -9.25 23.79
N LYS A 135 9.56 -8.21 23.96
CA LYS A 135 10.97 -8.30 24.35
C LYS A 135 11.85 -9.08 23.35
N ILE A 136 11.42 -9.16 22.09
CA ILE A 136 12.20 -9.76 21.01
C ILE A 136 12.96 -8.65 20.28
N ARG A 137 14.28 -8.75 20.21
CA ARG A 137 15.14 -7.74 19.58
C ARG A 137 14.98 -7.78 18.06
N ALA A 138 14.50 -6.68 17.49
CA ALA A 138 14.29 -6.50 16.06
C ALA A 138 14.62 -5.06 15.65
N THR A 139 15.13 -4.90 14.43
CA THR A 139 15.36 -3.59 13.83
C THR A 139 14.88 -3.55 12.38
N ALA A 140 14.70 -2.33 11.85
CA ALA A 140 14.32 -2.10 10.46
C ALA A 140 15.20 -1.03 9.82
N ILE A 141 15.64 -1.29 8.58
CA ILE A 141 16.39 -0.32 7.78
C ILE A 141 15.49 0.19 6.66
N HIS A 142 15.19 1.48 6.70
CA HIS A 142 14.32 2.15 5.74
C HIS A 142 14.87 3.52 5.32
N SER A 143 14.23 4.16 4.35
CA SER A 143 14.68 5.44 3.77
C SER A 143 14.62 6.64 4.73
N GLY A 144 13.94 6.50 5.88
CA GLY A 144 13.86 7.56 6.90
C GLY A 144 15.02 7.60 7.88
N LEU A 145 15.98 6.63 7.82
CA LEU A 145 17.16 6.61 8.66
C LEU A 145 18.33 7.31 7.98
N SER A 146 19.18 7.98 8.79
CA SER A 146 20.45 8.53 8.34
C SER A 146 21.45 7.41 8.00
N ARG A 147 22.51 7.75 7.27
CA ARG A 147 23.57 6.79 6.92
C ARG A 147 24.29 6.26 8.17
N GLU A 148 24.45 7.10 9.16
CA GLU A 148 25.10 6.72 10.44
C GLU A 148 24.23 5.76 11.24
N GLU A 149 22.93 6.02 11.33
CA GLU A 149 21.97 5.12 11.96
C GLU A 149 21.95 3.77 11.26
N ILE A 150 21.89 3.76 9.92
CA ILE A 150 21.92 2.52 9.12
C ILE A 150 23.20 1.73 9.42
N ASN A 151 24.37 2.39 9.43
CA ASN A 151 25.64 1.72 9.70
C ASN A 151 25.65 1.13 11.11
N ARG A 152 25.22 1.89 12.12
CA ARG A 152 25.12 1.43 13.51
C ARG A 152 24.19 0.22 13.65
N GLU A 153 22.99 0.27 13.05
CA GLU A 153 22.04 -0.83 13.11
C GLU A 153 22.61 -2.10 12.43
N LEU A 154 23.30 -1.96 11.30
CA LEU A 154 23.97 -3.10 10.63
C LEU A 154 25.12 -3.68 11.48
N ASP A 155 25.89 -2.84 12.18
CA ASP A 155 26.92 -3.30 13.10
C ASP A 155 26.33 -4.08 14.28
N ASN A 156 25.23 -3.60 14.84
CA ASN A 156 24.50 -4.30 15.89
C ASN A 156 23.98 -5.67 15.42
N VAL A 157 23.54 -5.78 14.16
CA VAL A 157 23.15 -7.08 13.57
C VAL A 157 24.36 -8.03 13.49
N ILE A 158 25.52 -7.55 13.05
CA ILE A 158 26.77 -8.35 12.98
C ILE A 158 27.19 -8.84 14.37
N LEU A 159 27.04 -8.01 15.39
CA LEU A 159 27.32 -8.35 16.78
C LEU A 159 26.30 -9.34 17.39
N GLY A 160 25.24 -9.71 16.64
CA GLY A 160 24.22 -10.65 17.10
C GLY A 160 23.17 -10.02 18.04
N GLU A 161 23.06 -8.70 18.06
CA GLU A 161 22.11 -7.98 18.92
C GLU A 161 20.65 -8.18 18.50
N TYR A 162 20.39 -8.46 17.21
CA TYR A 162 19.04 -8.58 16.68
C TYR A 162 18.71 -9.97 16.13
N LYS A 163 17.50 -10.45 16.42
CA LYS A 163 16.93 -11.67 15.85
C LYS A 163 16.27 -11.43 14.50
N PHE A 164 15.80 -10.21 14.26
CA PHE A 164 15.15 -9.81 13.03
C PHE A 164 15.73 -8.51 12.48
N LEU A 165 16.07 -8.54 11.19
CA LEU A 165 16.40 -7.36 10.41
C LEU A 165 15.38 -7.21 9.29
N TYR A 166 14.51 -6.21 9.41
CA TYR A 166 13.57 -5.84 8.35
C TYR A 166 14.22 -4.86 7.38
N LEU A 167 14.06 -5.10 6.09
CA LEU A 167 14.60 -4.21 5.05
C LEU A 167 13.68 -4.16 3.82
N SER A 168 13.72 -3.02 3.13
CA SER A 168 13.08 -2.90 1.83
C SER A 168 13.98 -3.48 0.72
N PRO A 169 13.38 -3.99 -0.38
CA PRO A 169 14.15 -4.59 -1.48
C PRO A 169 15.24 -3.66 -2.03
N GLU A 170 14.99 -2.34 -2.07
CA GLU A 170 15.94 -1.34 -2.60
C GLU A 170 17.24 -1.26 -1.80
N ARG A 171 17.22 -1.67 -0.53
CA ARG A 171 18.41 -1.68 0.35
C ARG A 171 19.39 -2.77 0.02
N ILE A 172 18.94 -3.85 -0.62
CA ILE A 172 19.74 -5.01 -0.98
C ILE A 172 20.92 -4.63 -1.90
N HIS A 173 20.71 -3.65 -2.78
CA HIS A 173 21.74 -3.18 -3.72
C HIS A 173 22.75 -2.21 -3.14
N THR A 174 22.51 -1.66 -1.94
CA THR A 174 23.46 -0.68 -1.40
C THR A 174 24.79 -1.35 -1.07
N GLU A 175 25.90 -0.73 -1.48
CA GLU A 175 27.25 -1.24 -1.22
C GLU A 175 27.48 -1.51 0.25
N LEU A 176 27.00 -0.60 1.11
CA LEU A 176 27.12 -0.74 2.55
C LEU A 176 26.44 -2.03 3.06
N PHE A 177 25.21 -2.30 2.62
CA PHE A 177 24.49 -3.52 3.05
C PHE A 177 25.21 -4.77 2.53
N ARG A 178 25.59 -4.82 1.26
CA ARG A 178 26.30 -5.96 0.66
C ARG A 178 27.62 -6.25 1.38
N PHE A 179 28.39 -5.20 1.69
CA PHE A 179 29.64 -5.35 2.45
C PHE A 179 29.39 -5.94 3.85
N LYS A 180 28.40 -5.39 4.57
CA LYS A 180 28.06 -5.84 5.92
C LYS A 180 27.44 -7.24 5.95
N LEU A 181 26.66 -7.61 4.93
CA LEU A 181 26.01 -8.92 4.82
C LEU A 181 27.00 -10.08 4.87
N ALA A 182 28.21 -9.91 4.32
CA ALA A 182 29.27 -10.93 4.36
C ALA A 182 29.72 -11.30 5.79
N TYR A 183 29.49 -10.41 6.77
CA TYR A 183 29.86 -10.62 8.17
C TYR A 183 28.64 -10.99 9.04
N MET A 184 27.44 -11.05 8.50
CA MET A 184 26.24 -11.38 9.25
C MET A 184 26.04 -12.89 9.31
N LYS A 185 25.66 -13.39 10.48
CA LYS A 185 25.17 -14.77 10.63
C LYS A 185 23.66 -14.78 10.31
N VAL A 186 23.31 -15.08 9.07
CA VAL A 186 21.93 -15.13 8.60
C VAL A 186 21.34 -16.52 8.83
N SER A 187 20.23 -16.62 9.56
CA SER A 187 19.52 -17.89 9.79
C SER A 187 18.74 -18.34 8.56
N PHE A 188 17.91 -17.45 8.03
CA PHE A 188 17.15 -17.62 6.78
C PHE A 188 16.64 -16.26 6.30
N ILE A 189 16.09 -16.25 5.09
CA ILE A 189 15.51 -15.05 4.44
C ILE A 189 14.00 -15.24 4.37
N ALA A 190 13.23 -14.33 4.97
CA ALA A 190 11.78 -14.27 4.83
C ALA A 190 11.41 -13.20 3.80
N VAL A 191 10.69 -13.57 2.75
CA VAL A 191 10.19 -12.66 1.72
C VAL A 191 8.68 -12.53 1.91
N ASP A 192 8.25 -11.45 2.53
CA ASP A 192 6.83 -11.16 2.71
C ASP A 192 6.27 -10.48 1.47
N GLU A 193 4.97 -10.66 1.22
CA GLU A 193 4.28 -10.24 0.00
C GLU A 193 5.05 -10.67 -1.28
N ALA A 194 5.48 -11.94 -1.30
CA ALA A 194 6.34 -12.48 -2.34
C ALA A 194 5.74 -12.38 -3.76
N HIS A 195 4.42 -12.20 -3.90
CA HIS A 195 3.78 -11.94 -5.20
C HIS A 195 4.33 -10.67 -5.89
N CYS A 196 4.91 -9.74 -5.14
CA CYS A 196 5.54 -8.53 -5.69
C CYS A 196 6.75 -8.82 -6.58
N ILE A 197 7.38 -10.00 -6.50
CA ILE A 197 8.50 -10.38 -7.36
C ILE A 197 8.04 -10.80 -8.76
N SER A 198 6.80 -11.26 -8.87
CA SER A 198 6.27 -11.81 -10.11
C SER A 198 5.72 -10.72 -11.02
N GLN A 199 6.20 -10.69 -12.25
CA GLN A 199 5.64 -9.82 -13.28
C GLN A 199 4.19 -10.20 -13.64
N TRP A 200 3.79 -11.42 -13.32
CA TRP A 200 2.43 -11.95 -13.48
C TRP A 200 1.52 -11.56 -12.30
N GLY A 201 2.10 -11.05 -11.20
CA GLY A 201 1.38 -10.55 -10.04
C GLY A 201 0.66 -9.22 -10.29
N TYR A 202 -0.34 -8.91 -9.50
CA TYR A 202 -1.11 -7.66 -9.62
C TYR A 202 -0.37 -6.42 -9.07
N ASP A 203 0.58 -6.60 -8.16
CA ASP A 203 1.42 -5.54 -7.55
C ASP A 203 2.92 -5.84 -7.79
N PHE A 204 3.29 -6.00 -9.06
CA PHE A 204 4.69 -6.20 -9.42
C PHE A 204 5.55 -5.00 -9.04
N ARG A 205 6.65 -5.26 -8.34
CA ARG A 205 7.64 -4.26 -7.94
C ARG A 205 9.02 -4.65 -8.46
N PRO A 206 9.59 -3.90 -9.42
CA PRO A 206 10.90 -4.21 -9.99
C PRO A 206 12.01 -4.39 -8.94
N SER A 207 11.94 -3.64 -7.83
CA SER A 207 12.90 -3.77 -6.73
C SER A 207 12.91 -5.15 -6.07
N TYR A 208 11.82 -5.92 -6.14
CA TYR A 208 11.78 -7.29 -5.63
C TYR A 208 12.63 -8.27 -6.43
N LEU A 209 12.91 -8.01 -7.71
CA LEU A 209 13.84 -8.82 -8.50
C LEU A 209 15.25 -8.80 -7.90
N GLN A 210 15.57 -7.78 -7.13
CA GLN A 210 16.86 -7.64 -6.44
C GLN A 210 17.03 -8.67 -5.31
N VAL A 211 15.93 -9.23 -4.80
CA VAL A 211 15.98 -10.31 -3.80
C VAL A 211 16.73 -11.52 -4.31
N ARG A 212 16.67 -11.79 -5.62
CA ARG A 212 17.45 -12.86 -6.26
C ARG A 212 18.96 -12.73 -6.02
N GLU A 213 19.47 -11.51 -5.91
CA GLU A 213 20.89 -11.29 -5.67
C GLU A 213 21.36 -11.77 -4.29
N ILE A 214 20.48 -11.72 -3.28
CA ILE A 214 20.81 -12.27 -1.96
C ILE A 214 21.06 -13.78 -2.08
N ARG A 215 20.35 -14.49 -2.95
CA ARG A 215 20.59 -15.91 -3.21
C ARG A 215 22.00 -16.16 -3.70
N HIS A 216 22.56 -15.29 -4.54
CA HIS A 216 23.94 -15.41 -5.01
C HIS A 216 24.96 -15.14 -3.89
N LEU A 217 24.65 -14.21 -2.97
CA LEU A 217 25.50 -13.89 -1.84
C LEU A 217 25.41 -14.95 -0.71
N LEU A 218 24.25 -15.55 -0.53
CA LEU A 218 23.92 -16.53 0.52
C LEU A 218 23.31 -17.80 -0.08
N PRO A 219 24.07 -18.61 -0.84
CA PRO A 219 23.51 -19.71 -1.64
C PRO A 219 22.94 -20.86 -0.80
N THR A 220 23.40 -21.05 0.43
CA THR A 220 22.98 -22.16 1.32
C THR A 220 21.86 -21.77 2.28
N VAL A 221 21.62 -20.48 2.47
CA VAL A 221 20.60 -19.97 3.40
C VAL A 221 19.21 -20.22 2.84
N PRO A 222 18.29 -20.86 3.60
CA PRO A 222 16.93 -21.13 3.11
C PRO A 222 16.12 -19.85 2.95
N ILE A 223 15.19 -19.86 1.98
CA ILE A 223 14.23 -18.78 1.73
C ILE A 223 12.84 -19.25 2.08
N LEU A 224 12.14 -18.47 2.91
CA LEU A 224 10.71 -18.57 3.13
C LEU A 224 10.00 -17.43 2.40
N ALA A 225 9.25 -17.76 1.36
CA ALA A 225 8.39 -16.80 0.66
C ALA A 225 6.95 -16.92 1.14
N LEU A 226 6.29 -15.81 1.41
CA LEU A 226 4.92 -15.76 1.92
C LEU A 226 4.08 -14.81 1.07
N THR A 227 2.87 -15.25 0.72
CA THR A 227 1.89 -14.38 0.07
C THR A 227 0.46 -14.82 0.41
N ALA A 228 -0.47 -13.87 0.31
CA ALA A 228 -1.90 -14.13 0.49
C ALA A 228 -2.64 -14.38 -0.82
N THR A 229 -2.05 -13.98 -1.97
CA THR A 229 -2.74 -13.93 -3.26
C THR A 229 -1.76 -14.34 -4.36
N ALA A 230 -1.90 -15.55 -4.87
CA ALA A 230 -1.10 -16.01 -6.00
C ALA A 230 -1.84 -17.12 -6.76
N THR A 231 -1.99 -16.95 -8.07
CA THR A 231 -2.42 -17.98 -8.99
C THR A 231 -1.28 -18.98 -9.23
N ALA A 232 -1.55 -20.12 -9.83
CA ALA A 232 -0.53 -21.14 -10.12
C ALA A 232 0.66 -20.56 -10.92
N THR A 233 0.39 -19.71 -11.90
CA THR A 233 1.44 -19.04 -12.69
C THR A 233 2.34 -18.14 -11.82
N VAL A 234 1.75 -17.38 -10.89
CA VAL A 234 2.50 -16.53 -9.95
C VAL A 234 3.33 -17.36 -8.99
N VAL A 235 2.81 -18.49 -8.52
CA VAL A 235 3.52 -19.45 -7.65
C VAL A 235 4.78 -19.99 -8.30
N ASP A 236 4.69 -20.40 -9.57
CA ASP A 236 5.85 -20.91 -10.32
C ASP A 236 6.89 -19.83 -10.58
N ASP A 237 6.44 -18.60 -10.90
CA ASP A 237 7.32 -17.47 -11.14
C ASP A 237 8.05 -17.03 -9.86
N ILE A 238 7.37 -16.94 -8.70
CA ILE A 238 7.98 -16.63 -7.41
C ILE A 238 9.17 -17.57 -7.13
N GLN A 239 8.95 -18.89 -7.26
CA GLN A 239 10.00 -19.87 -6.99
C GLN A 239 11.17 -19.74 -7.97
N THR A 240 10.87 -19.45 -9.23
CA THR A 240 11.87 -19.25 -10.29
C THR A 240 12.68 -18.00 -10.04
N GLN A 241 12.03 -16.86 -9.74
CA GLN A 241 12.70 -15.58 -9.50
C GLN A 241 13.53 -15.57 -8.22
N LEU A 242 13.07 -16.26 -7.17
CA LEU A 242 13.83 -16.40 -5.92
C LEU A 242 14.94 -17.47 -6.00
N GLY A 243 15.01 -18.25 -7.09
CA GLY A 243 16.01 -19.28 -7.28
C GLY A 243 15.89 -20.41 -6.24
N PHE A 244 14.67 -20.89 -6.00
CA PHE A 244 14.43 -22.00 -5.08
C PHE A 244 15.18 -23.25 -5.53
N ARG A 245 15.88 -23.88 -4.59
CA ARG A 245 16.64 -25.12 -4.83
C ARG A 245 15.71 -26.32 -5.03
N GLU A 246 14.56 -26.29 -4.33
CA GLU A 246 13.50 -27.30 -4.43
C GLU A 246 12.15 -26.57 -4.46
N ARG A 247 11.19 -27.11 -5.21
CA ARG A 247 9.84 -26.55 -5.28
C ARG A 247 8.98 -27.12 -4.16
N ARG A 248 8.92 -26.42 -3.04
CA ARG A 248 8.05 -26.76 -1.90
C ARG A 248 7.02 -25.68 -1.70
N VAL A 249 5.76 -26.04 -1.90
CA VAL A 249 4.62 -25.14 -1.80
C VAL A 249 3.62 -25.70 -0.82
N PHE A 250 3.29 -24.93 0.19
CA PHE A 250 2.23 -25.23 1.13
C PHE A 250 1.07 -24.27 0.89
N ARG A 251 -0.13 -24.82 0.72
CA ARG A 251 -1.34 -24.05 0.42
C ARG A 251 -2.37 -24.23 1.52
N MET A 252 -2.82 -23.15 2.10
CA MET A 252 -4.01 -23.09 2.93
C MET A 252 -5.16 -22.61 2.05
N SER A 253 -6.35 -23.18 2.24
CA SER A 253 -7.53 -22.68 1.54
C SER A 253 -7.71 -21.18 1.80
N PHE A 254 -8.09 -20.47 0.76
CA PHE A 254 -8.42 -19.04 0.84
C PHE A 254 -9.82 -18.79 1.38
N GLU A 255 -10.56 -19.84 1.72
CA GLU A 255 -11.90 -19.72 2.29
C GLU A 255 -11.89 -18.96 3.62
N ARG A 256 -12.84 -18.05 3.74
CA ARG A 256 -13.08 -17.25 4.94
C ARG A 256 -14.50 -17.53 5.44
N ALA A 257 -14.63 -18.54 6.30
CA ALA A 257 -15.93 -18.98 6.82
C ALA A 257 -16.74 -17.89 7.56
N ASN A 258 -16.08 -16.89 8.09
CA ASN A 258 -16.70 -15.75 8.79
C ASN A 258 -16.93 -14.52 7.92
N LEU A 259 -16.48 -14.50 6.65
CA LEU A 259 -16.58 -13.36 5.76
C LEU A 259 -17.62 -13.60 4.67
N THR A 260 -18.64 -12.76 4.60
CA THR A 260 -19.67 -12.81 3.56
C THR A 260 -19.36 -11.81 2.47
N TYR A 261 -19.23 -12.30 1.23
CA TYR A 261 -19.04 -11.46 0.05
C TYR A 261 -20.40 -11.17 -0.60
N LEU A 262 -20.66 -9.90 -0.89
CA LEU A 262 -21.90 -9.45 -1.49
C LEU A 262 -21.61 -8.50 -2.66
N VAL A 263 -22.35 -8.65 -3.76
CA VAL A 263 -22.36 -7.69 -4.88
C VAL A 263 -23.78 -7.13 -4.98
N ARG A 264 -23.89 -5.82 -4.79
CA ARG A 264 -25.18 -5.11 -4.87
C ARG A 264 -25.16 -4.10 -6.01
N GLN A 265 -26.19 -4.13 -6.86
CA GLN A 265 -26.40 -3.08 -7.83
C GLN A 265 -27.01 -1.86 -7.14
N SER A 266 -26.51 -0.68 -7.46
CA SER A 266 -26.89 0.58 -6.80
C SER A 266 -26.95 1.70 -7.84
N GLU A 267 -28.04 2.45 -7.82
CA GLU A 267 -28.19 3.71 -8.58
C GLU A 267 -27.67 4.90 -7.77
N ASP A 268 -27.78 4.84 -6.43
CA ASP A 268 -27.23 5.82 -5.49
C ASP A 268 -26.27 5.14 -4.48
N LYS A 269 -25.04 4.93 -4.90
CA LYS A 269 -24.03 4.27 -4.06
C LYS A 269 -23.74 4.98 -2.72
N LEU A 270 -23.90 6.31 -2.70
CA LEU A 270 -23.67 7.07 -1.47
C LEU A 270 -24.80 6.89 -0.47
N GLY A 271 -26.05 6.94 -0.93
CA GLY A 271 -27.22 6.66 -0.10
C GLY A 271 -27.20 5.24 0.46
N ASP A 272 -26.89 4.25 -0.40
CA ASP A 272 -26.74 2.85 0.03
C ASP A 272 -25.61 2.66 1.02
N LEU A 273 -24.45 3.31 0.83
CA LEU A 273 -23.34 3.29 1.78
C LEU A 273 -23.76 3.83 3.15
N ILE A 274 -24.46 4.97 3.20
CA ILE A 274 -24.95 5.56 4.43
C ILE A 274 -25.92 4.59 5.14
N ALA A 275 -26.85 3.99 4.40
CA ALA A 275 -27.79 3.00 4.94
C ALA A 275 -27.07 1.78 5.52
N LEU A 276 -26.09 1.22 4.80
CA LEU A 276 -25.26 0.11 5.25
C LEU A 276 -24.49 0.43 6.53
N LEU A 277 -23.91 1.63 6.61
CA LEU A 277 -23.18 2.07 7.79
C LEU A 277 -24.09 2.32 9.00
N HIS A 278 -25.33 2.72 8.80
CA HIS A 278 -26.31 2.82 9.89
C HIS A 278 -26.80 1.46 10.38
N GLN A 279 -26.89 0.46 9.50
CA GLN A 279 -27.30 -0.91 9.84
C GLN A 279 -26.18 -1.75 10.48
N SER A 280 -24.92 -1.38 10.26
CA SER A 280 -23.77 -2.10 10.79
C SER A 280 -23.20 -1.42 12.03
N GLU A 281 -22.62 -2.21 12.93
CA GLU A 281 -21.85 -1.73 14.08
C GLU A 281 -20.34 -2.05 13.88
N GLY A 282 -19.48 -1.38 14.66
CA GLY A 282 -18.04 -1.60 14.63
C GLY A 282 -17.31 -0.84 13.51
N SER A 283 -16.01 -1.10 13.37
CA SER A 283 -15.13 -0.43 12.44
C SER A 283 -15.42 -0.82 10.98
N ALA A 284 -15.33 0.16 10.07
CA ALA A 284 -15.56 -0.05 8.65
C ALA A 284 -14.45 0.58 7.78
N ILE A 285 -14.22 -0.02 6.61
CA ILE A 285 -13.36 0.54 5.56
C ILE A 285 -14.21 0.72 4.30
N VAL A 286 -14.07 1.89 3.66
CA VAL A 286 -14.73 2.19 2.39
C VAL A 286 -13.66 2.46 1.33
N TYR A 287 -13.63 1.66 0.29
CA TYR A 287 -12.68 1.82 -0.80
C TYR A 287 -13.27 2.63 -1.94
N THR A 288 -12.51 3.66 -2.36
CA THR A 288 -12.79 4.45 -3.56
C THR A 288 -11.53 4.51 -4.41
N ARG A 289 -11.67 4.77 -5.70
CA ARG A 289 -10.55 4.78 -6.63
C ARG A 289 -9.72 6.06 -6.59
N SER A 290 -10.35 7.20 -6.39
CA SER A 290 -9.70 8.50 -6.54
C SER A 290 -9.40 9.17 -5.19
N ARG A 291 -8.32 9.97 -5.16
CA ARG A 291 -7.98 10.80 -3.98
C ARG A 291 -9.11 11.78 -3.64
N GLY A 292 -9.71 12.41 -4.66
CA GLY A 292 -10.88 13.29 -4.50
C GLY A 292 -12.08 12.52 -3.93
N GLY A 293 -12.39 11.36 -4.51
CA GLY A 293 -13.50 10.51 -4.06
C GLY A 293 -13.38 10.10 -2.58
N THR A 294 -12.16 9.83 -2.08
CA THR A 294 -11.98 9.51 -0.64
C THR A 294 -12.39 10.67 0.25
N ARG A 295 -11.98 11.88 -0.11
CA ARG A 295 -12.30 13.09 0.63
C ARG A 295 -13.79 13.41 0.56
N ASP A 296 -14.35 13.43 -0.63
CA ASP A 296 -15.75 13.81 -0.86
C ASP A 296 -16.71 12.82 -0.16
N THR A 297 -16.44 11.52 -0.25
CA THR A 297 -17.19 10.48 0.46
C THR A 297 -17.06 10.65 1.99
N ALA A 298 -15.87 10.89 2.53
CA ALA A 298 -15.70 11.08 3.97
C ALA A 298 -16.46 12.31 4.48
N LEU A 299 -16.46 13.42 3.75
CA LEU A 299 -17.23 14.63 4.08
C LEU A 299 -18.74 14.38 4.02
N ALA A 300 -19.21 13.64 3.03
CA ALA A 300 -20.61 13.28 2.91
C ALA A 300 -21.08 12.39 4.09
N LEU A 301 -20.24 11.41 4.49
CA LEU A 301 -20.51 10.58 5.68
C LEU A 301 -20.57 11.41 6.97
N GLN A 302 -19.63 12.34 7.14
CA GLN A 302 -19.63 13.25 8.28
C GLN A 302 -20.90 14.11 8.31
N SER A 303 -21.34 14.61 7.15
CA SER A 303 -22.59 15.37 7.02
C SER A 303 -23.82 14.52 7.38
N ALA A 304 -23.78 13.20 7.16
CA ALA A 304 -24.80 12.25 7.57
C ALA A 304 -24.67 11.79 9.04
N GLY A 305 -23.76 12.40 9.83
CA GLY A 305 -23.57 12.08 11.25
C GLY A 305 -22.69 10.83 11.50
N ILE A 306 -22.01 10.30 10.47
CA ILE A 306 -21.13 9.13 10.59
C ILE A 306 -19.67 9.59 10.70
N PRO A 307 -18.96 9.34 11.83
CA PRO A 307 -17.56 9.71 11.99
C PRO A 307 -16.69 8.97 10.96
N ALA A 308 -16.10 9.71 10.02
CA ALA A 308 -15.29 9.17 8.95
C ALA A 308 -14.01 9.99 8.73
N LEU A 309 -12.90 9.32 8.39
CA LEU A 309 -11.66 9.92 7.93
C LEU A 309 -11.33 9.43 6.53
N TYR A 310 -10.55 10.20 5.78
CA TYR A 310 -10.09 9.78 4.45
C TYR A 310 -8.58 9.53 4.45
N TYR A 311 -8.14 8.57 3.59
CA TYR A 311 -6.74 8.16 3.49
C TYR A 311 -6.34 7.89 2.03
N HIS A 312 -5.23 8.48 1.58
CA HIS A 312 -4.65 8.22 0.27
C HIS A 312 -3.14 8.51 0.26
N ALA A 313 -2.43 8.00 -0.74
CA ALA A 313 -0.97 8.13 -0.84
C ALA A 313 -0.47 9.58 -0.85
N GLY A 314 -1.25 10.53 -1.37
CA GLY A 314 -0.89 11.95 -1.46
C GLY A 314 -1.03 12.75 -0.15
N LEU A 315 -1.40 12.13 0.97
CA LEU A 315 -1.39 12.80 2.28
C LEU A 315 0.03 12.88 2.85
N PRO A 316 0.38 13.94 3.60
CA PRO A 316 1.61 14.00 4.39
C PRO A 316 1.74 12.79 5.32
N THR A 317 2.97 12.37 5.61
CA THR A 317 3.21 11.17 6.43
C THR A 317 2.63 11.31 7.85
N GLU A 318 2.71 12.48 8.42
CA GLU A 318 2.15 12.78 9.75
C GLU A 318 0.64 12.63 9.78
N ASP A 319 -0.07 13.18 8.77
CA ASP A 319 -1.51 13.03 8.61
C ASP A 319 -1.92 11.56 8.41
N LYS A 320 -1.15 10.81 7.61
CA LYS A 320 -1.38 9.38 7.40
C LYS A 320 -1.31 8.62 8.72
N ASN A 321 -0.26 8.85 9.51
CA ASN A 321 -0.07 8.19 10.80
C ASN A 321 -1.17 8.58 11.80
N ALA A 322 -1.49 9.86 11.92
CA ALA A 322 -2.51 10.35 12.84
C ALA A 322 -3.91 9.77 12.51
N ARG A 323 -4.29 9.73 11.23
CA ARG A 323 -5.57 9.19 10.78
C ARG A 323 -5.65 7.67 10.96
N GLN A 324 -4.58 6.97 10.65
CA GLN A 324 -4.49 5.52 10.88
C GLN A 324 -4.61 5.19 12.36
N GLU A 325 -3.87 5.90 13.22
CA GLU A 325 -3.93 5.73 14.68
C GLU A 325 -5.32 6.04 15.24
N ALA A 326 -5.97 7.11 14.77
CA ALA A 326 -7.31 7.47 15.20
C ALA A 326 -8.32 6.37 14.87
N TRP A 327 -8.21 5.74 13.69
CA TRP A 327 -9.08 4.64 13.30
C TRP A 327 -8.72 3.31 14.01
N GLN A 328 -7.44 3.01 14.19
CA GLN A 328 -6.99 1.81 14.91
C GLN A 328 -7.44 1.82 16.38
N ASN A 329 -7.47 2.99 17.01
CA ASN A 329 -7.87 3.16 18.42
C ASN A 329 -9.36 3.51 18.57
N ASP A 330 -10.19 3.24 17.58
CA ASP A 330 -11.65 3.47 17.59
C ASP A 330 -12.11 4.91 17.87
N ARG A 331 -11.20 5.91 17.72
CA ARG A 331 -11.57 7.34 17.78
C ARG A 331 -12.41 7.75 16.55
N THR A 332 -12.31 7.00 15.48
CA THR A 332 -13.12 7.16 14.27
C THR A 332 -13.52 5.80 13.75
N ARG A 333 -14.80 5.64 13.44
CA ARG A 333 -15.38 4.37 13.02
C ARG A 333 -15.05 3.98 11.59
N VAL A 334 -15.10 4.94 10.66
CA VAL A 334 -15.02 4.69 9.22
C VAL A 334 -13.73 5.28 8.62
N MET A 335 -13.00 4.46 7.86
CA MET A 335 -11.89 4.91 7.03
C MET A 335 -12.29 4.84 5.56
N VAL A 336 -12.36 5.98 4.87
CA VAL A 336 -12.56 6.05 3.42
C VAL A 336 -11.20 6.15 2.73
N ALA A 337 -10.86 5.20 1.89
CA ALA A 337 -9.50 5.10 1.40
C ALA A 337 -9.37 4.67 -0.06
N THR A 338 -8.23 4.98 -0.66
CA THR A 338 -7.75 4.28 -1.86
C THR A 338 -7.02 2.99 -1.44
N ASN A 339 -6.57 2.19 -2.41
CA ASN A 339 -5.72 1.02 -2.18
C ASN A 339 -4.44 1.31 -1.36
N ALA A 340 -4.07 2.59 -1.21
CA ALA A 340 -2.95 3.02 -0.35
C ALA A 340 -3.19 2.70 1.14
N PHE A 341 -4.46 2.61 1.59
CA PHE A 341 -4.84 2.12 2.91
C PHE A 341 -5.04 0.61 2.81
N GLY A 342 -3.94 -0.09 2.80
CA GLY A 342 -3.99 -1.48 2.45
C GLY A 342 -2.96 -2.31 3.19
N MET A 343 -1.89 -2.67 2.51
CA MET A 343 -0.85 -3.55 3.07
C MET A 343 -0.36 -3.03 4.43
N GLY A 344 -0.22 -3.92 5.42
CA GLY A 344 0.27 -3.58 6.75
C GLY A 344 -0.77 -3.13 7.78
N ILE A 345 -2.04 -3.00 7.41
CA ILE A 345 -3.11 -2.69 8.38
C ILE A 345 -3.58 -3.97 9.04
N ASP A 346 -3.42 -4.04 10.35
CA ASP A 346 -3.80 -5.20 11.17
C ASP A 346 -4.77 -4.80 12.31
N LYS A 347 -6.00 -4.38 11.92
CA LYS A 347 -7.12 -4.20 12.84
C LYS A 347 -8.00 -5.45 12.77
N PRO A 348 -8.19 -6.20 13.87
CA PRO A 348 -8.86 -7.50 13.83
C PRO A 348 -10.39 -7.39 13.68
N ASP A 349 -10.98 -6.33 14.19
CA ASP A 349 -12.41 -6.16 14.42
C ASP A 349 -13.14 -5.30 13.38
N VAL A 350 -12.64 -5.26 12.15
CA VAL A 350 -13.32 -4.62 11.03
C VAL A 350 -14.56 -5.45 10.67
N ARG A 351 -15.75 -4.86 10.78
CA ARG A 351 -17.02 -5.58 10.52
C ARG A 351 -17.50 -5.44 9.10
N LEU A 352 -17.16 -4.33 8.44
CA LEU A 352 -17.66 -4.02 7.12
C LEU A 352 -16.55 -3.45 6.23
N VAL A 353 -16.43 -4.00 5.03
CA VAL A 353 -15.62 -3.43 3.94
C VAL A 353 -16.55 -3.14 2.76
N VAL A 354 -16.61 -1.89 2.31
CA VAL A 354 -17.44 -1.50 1.17
C VAL A 354 -16.56 -0.98 0.04
N HIS A 355 -16.75 -1.49 -1.17
CA HIS A 355 -16.14 -0.95 -2.38
C HIS A 355 -17.18 -0.12 -3.14
N LEU A 356 -16.95 1.18 -3.26
CA LEU A 356 -17.75 2.08 -4.10
C LEU A 356 -17.34 1.99 -5.57
N ASP A 357 -16.08 1.66 -5.82
CA ASP A 357 -15.54 1.44 -7.15
C ASP A 357 -14.95 0.04 -7.24
N PRO A 358 -15.23 -0.74 -8.30
CA PRO A 358 -14.58 -2.01 -8.52
C PRO A 358 -13.06 -1.84 -8.69
N PRO A 359 -12.25 -2.65 -8.03
CA PRO A 359 -10.79 -2.66 -8.23
C PRO A 359 -10.42 -3.18 -9.63
N ASP A 360 -9.14 -3.08 -9.99
CA ASP A 360 -8.66 -3.51 -11.31
C ASP A 360 -8.36 -5.02 -11.39
N SER A 361 -8.49 -5.75 -10.28
CA SER A 361 -8.27 -7.20 -10.22
C SER A 361 -8.98 -7.83 -9.03
N LEU A 362 -9.24 -9.14 -9.13
CA LEU A 362 -9.81 -9.93 -8.04
C LEU A 362 -8.82 -10.14 -6.91
N GLU A 363 -7.51 -10.12 -7.18
CA GLU A 363 -6.46 -10.18 -6.15
C GLU A 363 -6.52 -8.94 -5.25
N ALA A 364 -6.63 -7.75 -5.84
CA ALA A 364 -6.79 -6.51 -5.08
C ALA A 364 -8.09 -6.53 -4.26
N TYR A 365 -9.21 -6.92 -4.90
CA TYR A 365 -10.48 -7.07 -4.20
C TYR A 365 -10.38 -8.03 -3.00
N PHE A 366 -9.81 -9.21 -3.21
CA PHE A 366 -9.68 -10.23 -2.17
C PHE A 366 -8.80 -9.75 -1.00
N GLN A 367 -7.71 -9.06 -1.31
CA GLN A 367 -6.82 -8.50 -0.29
C GLN A 367 -7.48 -7.37 0.51
N GLU A 368 -8.24 -6.50 -0.15
CA GLU A 368 -8.96 -5.38 0.48
C GLU A 368 -10.16 -5.88 1.28
N ALA A 369 -11.00 -6.72 0.72
CA ALA A 369 -12.13 -7.37 1.37
C ALA A 369 -11.70 -8.24 2.56
N GLY A 370 -10.58 -8.95 2.42
CA GLY A 370 -9.99 -9.82 3.45
C GLY A 370 -9.52 -9.11 4.73
N ARG A 371 -9.64 -7.78 4.80
CA ARG A 371 -9.40 -7.00 6.04
C ARG A 371 -10.52 -7.15 7.04
N ALA A 372 -11.72 -7.48 6.57
CA ALA A 372 -12.86 -7.69 7.44
C ALA A 372 -12.74 -9.03 8.22
N GLY A 373 -13.16 -9.02 9.48
CA GLY A 373 -13.31 -10.21 10.32
C GLY A 373 -12.03 -11.00 10.59
N ARG A 374 -10.89 -10.37 10.81
CA ARG A 374 -9.63 -11.07 11.10
C ARG A 374 -9.63 -11.77 12.47
N ASP A 375 -10.45 -11.32 13.37
CA ASP A 375 -10.70 -11.93 14.68
C ASP A 375 -11.54 -13.23 14.62
N GLY A 376 -12.07 -13.57 13.42
CA GLY A 376 -12.93 -14.73 13.23
C GLY A 376 -14.42 -14.45 13.48
N ALA A 377 -14.80 -13.26 13.96
CA ALA A 377 -16.19 -12.87 14.08
C ALA A 377 -16.83 -12.58 12.72
N PRO A 378 -18.15 -12.71 12.56
CA PRO A 378 -18.85 -12.44 11.30
C PRO A 378 -18.56 -11.03 10.77
N ALA A 379 -18.31 -10.92 9.47
CA ALA A 379 -18.05 -9.67 8.79
C ALA A 379 -18.52 -9.72 7.33
N GLU A 380 -18.71 -8.57 6.73
CA GLU A 380 -19.20 -8.44 5.36
C GLU A 380 -18.25 -7.63 4.47
N ALA A 381 -18.13 -8.05 3.23
CA ALA A 381 -17.47 -7.32 2.15
C ALA A 381 -18.48 -7.06 1.04
N ILE A 382 -18.82 -5.80 0.82
CA ILE A 382 -19.87 -5.39 -0.11
C ILE A 382 -19.26 -4.60 -1.26
N LEU A 383 -19.50 -5.04 -2.48
CA LEU A 383 -19.17 -4.31 -3.70
C LEU A 383 -20.43 -3.67 -4.26
N LEU A 384 -20.52 -2.34 -4.20
CA LEU A 384 -21.60 -1.57 -4.81
C LEU A 384 -21.26 -1.32 -6.28
N THR A 385 -22.11 -1.83 -7.19
CA THR A 385 -21.88 -1.76 -8.62
C THR A 385 -22.96 -0.95 -9.33
N HIS A 386 -22.56 -0.21 -10.36
CA HIS A 386 -23.49 0.45 -11.30
C HIS A 386 -23.11 0.02 -12.74
N PRO A 387 -24.05 -0.05 -13.70
CA PRO A 387 -23.73 -0.44 -15.09
C PRO A 387 -22.61 0.41 -15.75
N ARG A 388 -22.43 1.65 -15.29
CA ARG A 388 -21.31 2.51 -15.74
C ARG A 388 -19.94 1.95 -15.33
N ASP A 389 -19.82 1.28 -14.19
CA ASP A 389 -18.54 0.77 -13.69
C ASP A 389 -17.95 -0.28 -14.62
N VAL A 390 -18.81 -1.18 -15.14
CA VAL A 390 -18.42 -2.21 -16.11
C VAL A 390 -17.86 -1.58 -17.39
N ARG A 391 -18.53 -0.53 -17.88
CA ARG A 391 -18.02 0.22 -19.05
C ARG A 391 -16.71 0.92 -18.77
N LEU A 392 -16.59 1.54 -17.60
CA LEU A 392 -15.34 2.19 -17.17
C LEU A 392 -14.19 1.19 -17.03
N LEU A 393 -14.45 -0.01 -16.48
CA LEU A 393 -13.45 -1.08 -16.40
C LEU A 393 -12.93 -1.46 -17.79
N SER A 394 -13.82 -1.68 -18.76
CA SER A 394 -13.41 -2.00 -20.13
C SER A 394 -12.65 -0.86 -20.81
N GLN A 395 -13.04 0.41 -20.57
CA GLN A 395 -12.30 1.57 -21.10
C GLN A 395 -10.88 1.69 -20.52
N ARG A 396 -10.66 1.23 -19.28
CA ARG A 396 -9.34 1.25 -18.64
C ARG A 396 -8.32 0.41 -19.40
N ILE A 397 -8.73 -0.67 -20.06
CA ILE A 397 -7.83 -1.49 -20.87
C ILE A 397 -7.19 -0.62 -21.95
N ALA A 398 -8.00 0.09 -22.73
CA ALA A 398 -7.50 0.97 -23.80
C ALA A 398 -6.72 2.19 -23.27
N GLN A 399 -7.03 2.68 -22.06
CA GLN A 399 -6.30 3.79 -21.44
C GLN A 399 -4.93 3.34 -20.89
N THR A 400 -4.85 2.14 -20.31
CA THR A 400 -3.61 1.59 -19.75
C THR A 400 -2.69 1.02 -20.82
N PHE A 401 -3.27 0.50 -21.90
CA PHE A 401 -2.56 -0.04 -23.06
C PHE A 401 -3.05 0.64 -24.33
N PRO A 402 -2.62 1.90 -24.58
CA PRO A 402 -2.93 2.57 -25.83
C PRO A 402 -2.30 1.80 -27.01
N PRO A 403 -2.88 1.88 -28.22
CA PRO A 403 -2.31 1.22 -29.42
C PRO A 403 -0.83 1.56 -29.61
N LYS A 404 -0.05 0.62 -30.16
CA LYS A 404 1.40 0.82 -30.37
C LYS A 404 1.70 2.05 -31.24
N GLU A 405 0.85 2.34 -32.21
CA GLU A 405 0.94 3.53 -33.05
C GLU A 405 0.87 4.81 -32.20
N LYS A 406 -0.04 4.83 -31.22
CA LYS A 406 -0.19 5.96 -30.30
C LYS A 406 1.01 6.12 -29.35
N ILE A 407 1.60 5.01 -28.93
CA ILE A 407 2.83 5.02 -28.12
C ILE A 407 4.00 5.59 -28.91
N ARG A 408 4.13 5.22 -30.19
CA ARG A 408 5.15 5.74 -31.10
C ARG A 408 4.98 7.22 -31.38
N GLU A 409 3.74 7.66 -31.59
CA GLU A 409 3.38 9.08 -31.76
C GLU A 409 3.78 9.88 -30.51
N VAL A 410 3.42 9.42 -29.30
CA VAL A 410 3.81 10.07 -28.04
C VAL A 410 5.33 10.16 -27.92
N TYR A 411 6.07 9.11 -28.29
CA TYR A 411 7.54 9.11 -28.25
C TYR A 411 8.16 10.16 -29.17
N ASP A 412 7.67 10.28 -30.42
CA ASP A 412 8.14 11.29 -31.37
C ASP A 412 7.76 12.70 -30.94
N ASP A 413 6.55 12.91 -30.43
CA ASP A 413 6.08 14.19 -29.90
C ASP A 413 6.88 14.66 -28.68
N VAL A 414 7.28 13.73 -27.80
CA VAL A 414 8.17 14.02 -26.68
C VAL A 414 9.55 14.48 -27.19
N ALA A 415 10.11 13.78 -28.16
CA ALA A 415 11.39 14.18 -28.75
C ALA A 415 11.31 15.54 -29.43
N TYR A 416 10.18 15.85 -30.08
CA TYR A 416 9.93 17.17 -30.66
C TYR A 416 9.78 18.26 -29.59
N TYR A 417 9.03 17.96 -28.51
CA TYR A 417 8.84 18.88 -27.37
C TYR A 417 10.16 19.26 -26.70
N LEU A 418 11.02 18.27 -26.48
CA LEU A 418 12.33 18.42 -25.84
C LEU A 418 13.45 18.83 -26.83
N GLN A 419 13.14 18.97 -28.12
CA GLN A 419 14.06 19.30 -29.16
C GLN A 419 15.29 18.37 -29.26
N ILE A 420 15.05 17.05 -29.12
CA ILE A 420 16.13 16.05 -29.18
C ILE A 420 16.29 15.56 -30.62
N PRO A 421 17.47 15.72 -31.27
CA PRO A 421 17.73 15.18 -32.60
C PRO A 421 17.78 13.64 -32.61
N GLU A 422 17.55 13.03 -33.80
CA GLU A 422 17.76 11.59 -33.99
C GLU A 422 19.23 11.22 -33.72
N GLY A 423 19.46 10.15 -32.98
CA GLY A 423 20.80 9.67 -32.61
C GLY A 423 21.39 10.28 -31.35
N GLU A 424 20.70 11.21 -30.71
CA GLU A 424 21.14 11.88 -29.48
C GLU A 424 20.27 11.51 -28.27
N GLY A 425 20.54 12.13 -27.13
CA GLY A 425 19.71 12.06 -25.91
C GLY A 425 20.02 10.90 -24.98
N GLU A 426 20.89 9.94 -25.35
CA GLU A 426 21.24 8.78 -24.51
C GLU A 426 21.78 9.22 -23.14
N GLU A 427 21.23 8.61 -22.07
CA GLU A 427 21.59 8.90 -20.67
C GLU A 427 21.31 10.34 -20.21
N HIS A 428 20.74 11.21 -21.05
CA HIS A 428 20.38 12.58 -20.67
C HIS A 428 19.01 12.63 -20.01
N SER A 429 18.91 13.43 -18.92
CA SER A 429 17.66 13.70 -18.22
C SER A 429 17.18 15.11 -18.53
N PHE A 430 15.93 15.22 -18.91
CA PHE A 430 15.25 16.46 -19.29
C PHE A 430 14.17 16.80 -18.27
N GLU A 431 13.99 18.07 -17.97
CA GLU A 431 12.80 18.53 -17.24
C GLU A 431 11.58 18.37 -18.17
N PHE A 432 10.48 17.82 -17.64
CA PHE A 432 9.30 17.52 -18.44
C PHE A 432 8.03 17.94 -17.70
N ASP A 433 7.28 18.86 -18.33
CA ASP A 433 5.97 19.27 -17.84
C ASP A 433 4.87 18.46 -18.55
N LEU A 434 4.31 17.50 -17.85
CA LEU A 434 3.26 16.62 -18.36
C LEU A 434 2.00 17.40 -18.74
N GLU A 435 1.61 18.40 -17.94
CA GLU A 435 0.39 19.16 -18.18
C GLU A 435 0.52 20.06 -19.41
N GLU A 436 1.67 20.74 -19.54
CA GLU A 436 1.97 21.55 -20.72
C GLU A 436 2.06 20.70 -21.97
N PHE A 437 2.76 19.57 -21.90
CA PHE A 437 2.87 18.62 -23.02
C PHE A 437 1.48 18.12 -23.45
N CYS A 438 0.66 17.65 -22.52
CA CYS A 438 -0.68 17.17 -22.83
C CYS A 438 -1.55 18.25 -23.46
N ARG A 439 -1.46 19.49 -22.98
CA ARG A 439 -2.20 20.63 -23.54
C ARG A 439 -1.75 20.95 -24.98
N ARG A 440 -0.44 20.97 -25.22
CA ARG A 440 0.17 21.30 -26.50
C ARG A 440 -0.16 20.28 -27.59
N PHE A 441 -0.06 18.99 -27.26
CA PHE A 441 -0.27 17.88 -28.21
C PHE A 441 -1.67 17.26 -28.12
N ARG A 442 -2.55 17.78 -27.29
CA ARG A 442 -3.94 17.33 -27.08
C ARG A 442 -4.06 15.87 -26.64
N TYR A 443 -3.20 15.45 -25.74
CA TYR A 443 -3.27 14.15 -25.11
C TYR A 443 -4.01 14.17 -23.77
N PHE A 444 -4.58 13.03 -23.40
CA PHE A 444 -4.99 12.80 -22.02
C PHE A 444 -3.76 12.40 -21.20
N PRO A 445 -3.55 12.97 -20.00
CA PRO A 445 -2.38 12.66 -19.17
C PRO A 445 -2.19 11.17 -18.91
N LEU A 446 -3.26 10.43 -18.66
CA LEU A 446 -3.21 8.99 -18.45
C LEU A 446 -2.63 8.23 -19.66
N THR A 447 -2.99 8.62 -20.87
CA THR A 447 -2.47 7.99 -22.11
C THR A 447 -0.96 8.19 -22.23
N VAL A 448 -0.47 9.40 -21.92
CA VAL A 448 0.97 9.71 -21.98
C VAL A 448 1.74 8.94 -20.91
N VAL A 449 1.25 8.93 -19.67
CA VAL A 449 1.90 8.18 -18.57
C VAL A 449 1.90 6.67 -18.85
N SER A 450 0.82 6.14 -19.43
CA SER A 450 0.75 4.74 -19.83
C SER A 450 1.73 4.42 -20.98
N ALA A 451 1.84 5.30 -21.96
CA ALA A 451 2.84 5.18 -23.04
C ALA A 451 4.27 5.20 -22.46
N PHE A 452 4.57 6.11 -21.52
CA PHE A 452 5.88 6.15 -20.85
C PHE A 452 6.18 4.86 -20.11
N ALA A 453 5.23 4.33 -19.35
CA ALA A 453 5.40 3.06 -18.63
C ALA A 453 5.70 1.88 -19.58
N ILE A 454 5.13 1.87 -20.77
CA ILE A 454 5.41 0.85 -21.79
C ILE A 454 6.80 1.08 -22.42
N LEU A 455 7.15 2.31 -22.74
CA LEU A 455 8.45 2.68 -23.31
C LEU A 455 9.61 2.45 -22.31
N GLU A 456 9.38 2.65 -21.02
CA GLU A 456 10.32 2.31 -19.95
C GLU A 456 10.61 0.81 -19.92
N ARG A 457 9.57 -0.01 -19.96
CA ARG A 457 9.71 -1.49 -20.03
C ARG A 457 10.39 -1.95 -21.31
N ALA A 458 10.15 -1.25 -22.39
CA ALA A 458 10.84 -1.51 -23.67
C ALA A 458 12.28 -0.99 -23.70
N GLY A 459 12.75 -0.29 -22.64
CA GLY A 459 14.12 0.19 -22.48
C GLY A 459 14.46 1.47 -23.24
N TYR A 460 13.47 2.29 -23.61
CA TYR A 460 13.70 3.51 -24.39
C TYR A 460 13.81 4.77 -23.54
N LEU A 461 12.94 4.94 -22.56
CA LEU A 461 12.95 6.12 -21.70
C LEU A 461 12.42 5.81 -20.30
N LEU A 462 12.84 6.62 -19.33
CA LEU A 462 12.41 6.55 -17.94
C LEU A 462 11.72 7.87 -17.57
N TYR A 463 10.48 7.80 -17.18
CA TYR A 463 9.73 8.93 -16.66
C TYR A 463 9.69 8.88 -15.14
N THR A 464 10.13 9.96 -14.49
CA THR A 464 10.03 10.13 -13.03
C THR A 464 9.09 11.29 -12.77
N ASP A 465 7.91 10.96 -12.23
CA ASP A 465 6.94 11.97 -11.83
C ASP A 465 7.46 12.82 -10.67
N LYS A 466 6.82 13.97 -10.45
CA LYS A 466 7.11 14.89 -9.34
C LYS A 466 7.24 14.11 -8.02
N HIS A 467 8.42 13.61 -7.74
CA HIS A 467 8.72 13.23 -6.38
C HIS A 467 8.97 14.53 -5.60
N GLU A 468 8.22 14.74 -4.54
CA GLU A 468 8.54 15.69 -3.50
C GLU A 468 9.94 15.35 -2.95
N ARG A 469 10.98 15.76 -3.66
CA ARG A 469 12.31 15.83 -3.09
C ARG A 469 12.26 17.01 -2.15
N ARG A 470 12.08 16.75 -0.87
CA ARG A 470 12.22 17.79 0.16
C ARG A 470 13.52 18.54 -0.10
N SER A 471 13.48 19.85 -0.01
CA SER A 471 14.68 20.67 -0.04
C SER A 471 15.68 20.13 0.98
N ARG A 472 16.93 20.08 0.60
CA ARG A 472 17.99 19.62 1.51
C ARG A 472 19.14 20.59 1.52
N LEU A 473 19.77 20.70 2.67
CA LEU A 473 20.81 21.67 2.92
C LEU A 473 21.92 21.06 3.78
N MET A 474 23.15 21.43 3.47
CA MET A 474 24.34 21.08 4.26
C MET A 474 25.22 22.32 4.38
N MET A 475 25.82 22.56 5.55
CA MET A 475 26.79 23.62 5.75
C MET A 475 28.12 23.25 5.09
N ILE A 476 28.68 24.18 4.26
CA ILE A 476 30.01 24.00 3.64
C ILE A 476 31.09 24.56 4.58
N VAL A 477 30.78 25.67 5.24
CA VAL A 477 31.71 26.31 6.20
C VAL A 477 31.73 25.55 7.52
N LYS A 478 32.90 25.47 8.14
CA LYS A 478 33.03 24.89 9.45
C LYS A 478 32.39 25.80 10.52
N ARG A 479 31.98 25.20 11.63
CA ARG A 479 31.32 25.91 12.72
C ARG A 479 32.15 27.11 13.23
N GLU A 480 33.47 26.97 13.26
CA GLU A 480 34.42 27.98 13.71
C GLU A 480 34.57 29.15 12.72
N GLU A 481 34.20 28.96 11.45
CA GLU A 481 34.32 29.99 10.41
C GLU A 481 33.05 30.84 10.28
N LEU A 482 31.94 30.44 10.92
CA LEU A 482 30.66 31.15 10.83
C LEU A 482 30.79 32.63 11.28
N TYR A 483 31.60 32.91 12.28
CA TYR A 483 31.84 34.30 12.72
C TYR A 483 32.49 35.19 11.69
N ARG A 484 33.35 34.63 10.84
CA ARG A 484 34.03 35.40 9.79
C ARG A 484 33.12 35.68 8.59
N VAL A 485 31.95 35.06 8.61
CA VAL A 485 31.01 35.09 7.49
C VAL A 485 29.75 35.91 7.81
N HIS A 486 29.66 36.36 9.04
CA HIS A 486 28.63 37.30 9.53
C HIS A 486 28.52 38.48 8.52
N ASN A 487 27.32 38.81 8.06
CA ASN A 487 27.02 39.87 7.10
C ASN A 487 27.37 39.64 5.62
N ARG A 488 27.73 38.46 5.16
CA ARG A 488 27.94 38.21 3.71
C ARG A 488 26.64 38.20 2.91
N VAL A 489 25.51 37.93 3.55
CA VAL A 489 24.18 37.92 2.92
C VAL A 489 23.24 38.76 3.82
N ALA A 490 22.57 39.76 3.27
CA ALA A 490 21.62 40.60 4.00
C ALA A 490 20.53 39.75 4.68
N GLU A 491 20.34 39.89 5.99
CA GLU A 491 19.44 39.09 6.83
C GLU A 491 19.75 37.57 6.85
N GLY A 492 20.94 37.18 6.39
CA GLY A 492 21.37 35.79 6.42
C GLY A 492 21.43 35.17 7.82
N ASP A 493 21.73 36.01 8.78
CA ASP A 493 21.80 35.60 10.20
C ASP A 493 20.48 35.10 10.76
N LYS A 494 19.35 35.70 10.34
CA LYS A 494 18.00 35.20 10.73
C LYS A 494 17.74 33.81 10.17
N VAL A 495 18.13 33.56 8.92
CA VAL A 495 17.96 32.29 8.27
C VAL A 495 18.88 31.22 8.88
N LEU A 496 20.16 31.56 9.13
CA LEU A 496 21.10 30.65 9.82
C LEU A 496 20.62 30.33 11.23
N THR A 497 20.19 31.31 12.01
CA THR A 497 19.67 31.10 13.35
C THR A 497 18.45 30.17 13.35
N ALA A 498 17.51 30.38 12.43
CA ALA A 498 16.33 29.53 12.29
C ALA A 498 16.72 28.11 11.84
N LEU A 499 17.65 27.97 10.89
CA LEU A 499 18.17 26.68 10.46
C LEU A 499 18.77 25.87 11.61
N PHE A 500 19.63 26.50 12.42
CA PHE A 500 20.31 25.83 13.53
C PHE A 500 19.38 25.49 14.71
N ARG A 501 18.30 26.26 14.90
CA ARG A 501 17.28 25.98 15.92
C ARG A 501 16.34 24.86 15.52
N THR A 502 16.08 24.73 14.21
CA THR A 502 15.07 23.81 13.70
C THR A 502 15.65 22.46 13.27
N TYR A 503 16.90 22.47 12.77
CA TYR A 503 17.51 21.30 12.16
C TYR A 503 18.84 20.95 12.78
N THR A 504 19.04 19.67 13.14
CA THR A 504 20.29 19.13 13.67
C THR A 504 21.07 18.44 12.55
N GLY A 505 22.41 18.32 12.67
CA GLY A 505 23.22 17.58 11.71
C GLY A 505 23.67 18.33 10.46
N LEU A 506 23.34 19.62 10.31
CA LEU A 506 23.62 20.44 9.12
C LEU A 506 25.13 20.54 8.74
N PHE A 507 26.04 20.30 9.67
CA PHE A 507 27.48 20.32 9.43
C PHE A 507 28.07 18.94 9.08
N ALA A 508 27.29 17.87 9.29
CA ALA A 508 27.75 16.50 9.08
C ALA A 508 27.31 15.93 7.72
N ASP A 509 26.06 16.20 7.33
CA ASP A 509 25.49 15.72 6.06
C ASP A 509 24.30 16.59 5.64
N TYR A 510 23.72 16.27 4.47
CA TYR A 510 22.51 16.91 4.00
C TYR A 510 21.32 16.63 4.91
N VAL A 511 20.69 17.69 5.41
CA VAL A 511 19.47 17.63 6.19
C VAL A 511 18.31 18.08 5.32
N PHE A 512 17.20 17.35 5.37
CA PHE A 512 15.97 17.76 4.71
C PHE A 512 15.35 18.92 5.46
N ILE A 513 15.03 20.00 4.74
CA ILE A 513 14.38 21.18 5.29
C ILE A 513 12.98 21.37 4.69
N GLU A 514 12.08 21.95 5.46
CA GLU A 514 10.76 22.34 5.01
C GLU A 514 10.74 23.88 4.86
N GLU A 515 10.80 24.36 3.62
CA GLU A 515 10.96 25.79 3.30
C GLU A 515 9.85 26.64 3.89
N LYS A 516 8.61 26.15 3.86
CA LYS A 516 7.45 26.84 4.42
C LYS A 516 7.57 27.06 5.93
N ALA A 517 7.94 26.02 6.67
CA ALA A 517 8.15 26.10 8.11
C ALA A 517 9.35 27.00 8.45
N LEU A 518 10.44 26.90 7.68
CA LEU A 518 11.62 27.73 7.85
C LEU A 518 11.32 29.21 7.53
N ALA A 519 10.57 29.51 6.48
CA ALA A 519 10.13 30.86 6.13
C ALA A 519 9.31 31.49 7.25
N ALA A 520 8.36 30.74 7.80
CA ALA A 520 7.55 31.16 8.95
C ALA A 520 8.42 31.42 10.18
N ALA A 521 9.40 30.58 10.49
CA ALA A 521 10.35 30.77 11.60
C ALA A 521 11.26 31.99 11.43
N CYS A 522 11.54 32.38 10.17
CA CYS A 522 12.32 33.58 9.85
C CYS A 522 11.46 34.85 9.74
N GLY A 523 10.13 34.75 9.70
CA GLY A 523 9.23 35.85 9.39
C GLY A 523 9.35 36.37 7.96
N LEU A 524 9.65 35.47 7.01
CA LEU A 524 9.87 35.74 5.57
C LEU A 524 8.80 35.04 4.73
N SER A 525 8.61 35.51 3.48
CA SER A 525 7.88 34.70 2.48
C SER A 525 8.78 33.55 1.94
N GLU A 526 8.16 32.53 1.36
CA GLU A 526 8.89 31.39 0.79
C GLU A 526 9.82 31.83 -0.34
N GLU A 527 9.37 32.79 -1.19
CA GLU A 527 10.18 33.36 -2.27
C GLU A 527 11.43 34.07 -1.74
N VAL A 528 11.27 34.92 -0.72
CA VAL A 528 12.39 35.64 -0.12
C VAL A 528 13.36 34.67 0.57
N LEU A 529 12.85 33.66 1.27
CA LEU A 529 13.70 32.62 1.84
C LEU A 529 14.49 31.88 0.76
N TYR A 530 13.83 31.49 -0.33
CA TYR A 530 14.48 30.80 -1.46
C TYR A 530 15.63 31.65 -2.03
N GLU A 531 15.40 32.94 -2.32
CA GLU A 531 16.44 33.85 -2.82
C GLU A 531 17.64 33.95 -1.85
N LYS A 532 17.37 33.99 -0.54
CA LYS A 532 18.43 34.04 0.49
C LYS A 532 19.22 32.72 0.55
N LEU A 533 18.55 31.57 0.51
CA LEU A 533 19.22 30.27 0.48
C LEU A 533 20.09 30.11 -0.80
N ILE A 534 19.63 30.59 -1.95
CA ILE A 534 20.42 30.64 -3.19
C ILE A 534 21.62 31.58 -3.07
N ALA A 535 21.44 32.77 -2.46
CA ALA A 535 22.53 33.69 -2.22
C ALA A 535 23.60 33.11 -1.29
N MET A 536 23.19 32.43 -0.22
CA MET A 536 24.10 31.70 0.69
C MET A 536 24.82 30.55 -0.02
N ASN A 537 24.13 29.81 -0.87
CA ASN A 537 24.74 28.77 -1.69
C ASN A 537 25.82 29.34 -2.64
N ARG A 538 25.53 30.46 -3.32
CA ARG A 538 26.52 31.18 -4.17
C ARG A 538 27.69 31.72 -3.36
N ALA A 539 27.45 32.17 -2.13
CA ALA A 539 28.49 32.62 -1.20
C ALA A 539 29.30 31.47 -0.59
N ARG A 540 29.01 30.21 -0.95
CA ARG A 540 29.64 28.99 -0.43
C ARG A 540 29.56 28.86 1.10
N LEU A 541 28.50 29.35 1.70
CA LEU A 541 28.21 29.19 3.13
C LEU A 541 27.59 27.83 3.41
N LEU A 542 26.67 27.45 2.54
CA LEU A 542 25.94 26.19 2.60
C LEU A 542 25.78 25.64 1.18
N HIS A 543 25.49 24.36 1.07
CA HIS A 543 25.05 23.75 -0.17
C HIS A 543 23.55 23.47 -0.04
N TYR A 544 22.77 24.22 -0.78
CA TYR A 544 21.33 24.14 -0.81
C TYR A 544 20.86 23.52 -2.10
N ILE A 545 20.09 22.45 -1.98
CA ILE A 545 19.43 21.78 -3.09
C ILE A 545 17.94 22.04 -2.92
N PRO A 546 17.37 22.96 -3.68
CA PRO A 546 15.96 23.33 -3.54
C PRO A 546 15.04 22.19 -3.92
N HIS A 547 13.84 22.21 -3.37
CA HIS A 547 12.71 21.42 -3.83
C HIS A 547 12.42 21.82 -5.28
N LYS A 548 12.79 20.95 -6.23
CA LYS A 548 12.30 21.03 -7.60
C LYS A 548 11.21 19.99 -7.76
N SER A 549 9.96 20.42 -7.71
CA SER A 549 8.80 19.61 -8.09
C SER A 549 8.69 19.56 -9.61
N VAL A 550 9.74 19.10 -10.29
CA VAL A 550 9.73 18.95 -11.73
C VAL A 550 9.85 17.48 -12.07
N SER A 551 8.88 16.98 -12.84
CA SER A 551 8.99 15.65 -13.43
C SER A 551 10.18 15.62 -14.39
N THR A 552 10.85 14.49 -14.47
CA THR A 552 12.00 14.31 -15.37
C THR A 552 11.76 13.13 -16.29
N LEU A 553 12.27 13.28 -17.52
CA LEU A 553 12.26 12.24 -18.52
C LEU A 553 13.71 11.98 -18.96
N ARG A 554 14.15 10.73 -18.88
CA ARG A 554 15.50 10.30 -19.26
C ARG A 554 15.43 9.32 -20.40
N TYR A 555 16.20 9.58 -21.45
CA TYR A 555 16.39 8.62 -22.53
C TYR A 555 17.43 7.57 -22.12
N LEU A 556 17.05 6.30 -22.19
CA LEU A 556 17.91 5.16 -21.85
C LEU A 556 18.75 4.70 -23.05
N THR A 557 18.33 5.08 -24.26
CA THR A 557 18.99 4.78 -25.51
C THR A 557 19.04 6.06 -26.38
N ARG A 558 19.85 6.05 -27.41
CA ARG A 558 19.82 7.13 -28.42
C ARG A 558 18.44 7.24 -29.04
N ARG A 559 17.94 8.46 -29.19
CA ARG A 559 16.66 8.69 -29.85
C ARG A 559 16.67 8.07 -31.27
N THR A 560 15.65 7.27 -31.54
CA THR A 560 15.29 6.75 -32.86
C THR A 560 13.95 7.33 -33.30
N LEU A 561 13.53 7.10 -34.52
CA LEU A 561 12.18 7.44 -34.97
C LEU A 561 11.17 6.46 -34.37
N GLY A 562 9.97 6.93 -34.02
CA GLY A 562 8.91 6.11 -33.43
C GLY A 562 8.57 4.88 -34.26
N GLU A 563 8.63 4.96 -35.58
CA GLU A 563 8.42 3.82 -36.49
C GLU A 563 9.41 2.68 -36.28
N ARG A 564 10.64 3.00 -35.83
CA ARG A 564 11.73 2.03 -35.60
C ARG A 564 11.72 1.47 -34.19
N LEU A 565 10.81 1.92 -33.31
CA LEU A 565 10.70 1.38 -31.97
C LEU A 565 10.23 -0.07 -32.00
N ASN A 566 11.03 -0.95 -31.40
CA ASN A 566 10.68 -2.34 -31.20
C ASN A 566 10.04 -2.51 -29.81
N ILE A 567 8.72 -2.44 -29.75
CA ILE A 567 7.95 -2.70 -28.51
C ILE A 567 7.66 -4.19 -28.50
N GLY A 568 8.50 -4.94 -27.76
CA GLY A 568 8.40 -6.41 -27.67
C GLY A 568 7.12 -6.89 -27.00
N ALA A 569 6.79 -8.16 -27.24
CA ALA A 569 5.59 -8.79 -26.68
C ALA A 569 5.58 -8.77 -25.14
N ASP A 570 6.73 -8.90 -24.49
CA ASP A 570 6.86 -8.86 -23.04
C ASP A 570 6.52 -7.48 -22.45
N ALA A 571 6.77 -6.42 -23.20
CA ALA A 571 6.48 -5.05 -22.78
C ALA A 571 5.02 -4.66 -23.03
N TYR A 572 4.35 -5.27 -24.00
CA TYR A 572 3.02 -4.86 -24.46
C TYR A 572 2.01 -6.00 -24.50
N GLU A 573 2.06 -6.94 -25.48
CA GLU A 573 0.99 -7.92 -25.74
C GLU A 573 0.73 -8.83 -24.54
N THR A 574 1.78 -9.40 -23.96
CA THR A 574 1.66 -10.30 -22.81
C THR A 574 1.00 -9.59 -21.60
N ARG A 575 1.36 -8.32 -21.40
CA ARG A 575 0.80 -7.53 -20.30
C ARG A 575 -0.61 -7.03 -20.57
N LEU A 576 -0.92 -6.69 -21.81
CA LEU A 576 -2.27 -6.36 -22.25
C LEU A 576 -3.21 -7.54 -22.01
N ASP A 577 -2.81 -8.76 -22.44
CA ASP A 577 -3.60 -9.96 -22.20
C ASP A 577 -3.83 -10.22 -20.72
N GLN A 578 -2.80 -10.07 -19.89
CA GLN A 578 -2.93 -10.24 -18.44
C GLN A 578 -3.87 -9.23 -17.82
N TYR A 579 -3.70 -7.95 -18.16
CA TYR A 579 -4.54 -6.89 -17.64
C TYR A 579 -6.00 -7.06 -18.09
N THR A 580 -6.20 -7.46 -19.35
CA THR A 580 -7.52 -7.76 -19.90
C THR A 580 -8.19 -8.90 -19.13
N ARG A 581 -7.51 -10.02 -18.91
CA ARG A 581 -8.04 -11.16 -18.13
C ARG A 581 -8.42 -10.76 -16.69
N ARG A 582 -7.61 -9.90 -16.04
CA ARG A 582 -7.91 -9.40 -14.71
C ARG A 582 -9.18 -8.55 -14.70
N ILE A 583 -9.29 -7.61 -15.63
CA ILE A 583 -10.49 -6.77 -15.77
C ILE A 583 -11.71 -7.63 -16.09
N GLU A 584 -11.61 -8.60 -17.01
CA GLU A 584 -12.69 -9.53 -17.34
C GLU A 584 -13.12 -10.35 -16.12
N GLY A 585 -12.17 -10.79 -15.30
CA GLY A 585 -12.47 -11.46 -14.02
C GLY A 585 -13.31 -10.59 -13.09
N VAL A 586 -12.96 -9.30 -12.95
CA VAL A 586 -13.73 -8.35 -12.14
C VAL A 586 -15.11 -8.07 -12.77
N VAL A 587 -15.18 -7.87 -14.08
CA VAL A 587 -16.44 -7.66 -14.79
C VAL A 587 -17.35 -8.87 -14.57
N ARG A 588 -16.84 -10.09 -14.74
CA ARG A 588 -17.59 -11.32 -14.46
C ARG A 588 -18.08 -11.34 -13.01
N TYR A 589 -17.22 -11.03 -12.05
CA TYR A 589 -17.58 -11.00 -10.63
C TYR A 589 -18.71 -9.99 -10.33
N CYS A 590 -18.72 -8.85 -11.01
CA CYS A 590 -19.76 -7.82 -10.87
C CYS A 590 -21.10 -8.22 -11.52
N THR A 591 -21.05 -8.97 -12.62
CA THR A 591 -22.24 -9.20 -13.49
C THR A 591 -22.85 -10.59 -13.38
N ASP A 592 -22.06 -11.60 -13.02
CA ASP A 592 -22.53 -12.98 -12.84
C ASP A 592 -23.56 -13.03 -11.69
N ARG A 593 -24.69 -13.67 -11.91
CA ARG A 593 -25.79 -13.83 -10.95
C ARG A 593 -26.04 -15.28 -10.53
N ASP A 594 -25.31 -16.21 -11.14
CA ASP A 594 -25.53 -17.65 -11.00
C ASP A 594 -24.45 -18.33 -10.16
N THR A 595 -23.24 -17.79 -10.18
CA THR A 595 -22.09 -18.40 -9.48
C THR A 595 -21.86 -17.76 -8.10
N CYS A 596 -21.72 -18.58 -7.07
CA CYS A 596 -21.43 -18.13 -5.70
C CYS A 596 -20.20 -17.23 -5.63
N ARG A 597 -20.30 -16.09 -4.93
CA ARG A 597 -19.21 -15.09 -4.83
C ARG A 597 -17.92 -15.67 -4.24
N SER A 598 -18.02 -16.43 -3.17
CA SER A 598 -16.88 -17.08 -2.55
C SER A 598 -16.25 -18.12 -3.49
N ARG A 599 -17.08 -18.94 -4.14
CA ARG A 599 -16.61 -19.94 -5.10
C ARG A 599 -15.88 -19.30 -6.28
N MET A 600 -16.38 -18.20 -6.85
CA MET A 600 -15.68 -17.47 -7.92
C MET A 600 -14.28 -17.01 -7.49
N LEU A 601 -14.14 -16.51 -6.26
CA LEU A 601 -12.83 -16.08 -5.74
C LEU A 601 -11.90 -17.28 -5.52
N LEU A 602 -12.41 -18.38 -4.95
CA LEU A 602 -11.62 -19.60 -4.72
C LEU A 602 -11.16 -20.23 -6.04
N GLU A 603 -12.04 -20.33 -7.04
CA GLU A 603 -11.72 -20.81 -8.40
C GLU A 603 -10.66 -19.92 -9.07
N TYR A 604 -10.74 -18.61 -8.89
CA TYR A 604 -9.76 -17.66 -9.44
C TYR A 604 -8.34 -17.88 -8.91
N PHE A 605 -8.22 -18.33 -7.65
CA PHE A 605 -6.94 -18.63 -7.01
C PHE A 605 -6.55 -20.12 -7.12
N ASP A 606 -7.21 -20.89 -7.98
CA ASP A 606 -6.97 -22.33 -8.14
C ASP A 606 -7.10 -23.10 -6.81
N ASP A 607 -8.03 -22.70 -5.94
CA ASP A 607 -8.28 -23.39 -4.67
C ASP A 607 -9.11 -24.65 -4.91
N PRO A 608 -8.59 -25.86 -4.62
CA PRO A 608 -9.31 -27.11 -4.84
C PRO A 608 -10.54 -27.28 -3.95
N ALA A 609 -10.66 -26.50 -2.87
CA ALA A 609 -11.80 -26.53 -1.95
C ALA A 609 -12.95 -25.60 -2.38
N ALA A 610 -12.94 -25.09 -3.62
CA ALA A 610 -13.98 -24.19 -4.11
C ALA A 610 -15.38 -24.83 -4.05
N HIS A 611 -16.28 -24.19 -3.29
CA HIS A 611 -17.67 -24.64 -3.12
C HIS A 611 -18.60 -23.46 -2.85
N ASP A 612 -19.89 -23.70 -2.91
CA ASP A 612 -20.89 -22.66 -2.66
C ASP A 612 -20.98 -22.34 -1.15
N CYS A 613 -20.83 -21.06 -0.82
CA CYS A 613 -20.73 -20.61 0.59
C CYS A 613 -22.06 -20.60 1.36
N GLY A 614 -23.20 -20.68 0.68
CA GLY A 614 -24.54 -20.68 1.27
C GLY A 614 -25.00 -19.35 1.92
N ARG A 615 -24.24 -18.23 1.72
CA ARG A 615 -24.51 -16.96 2.45
C ARG A 615 -24.35 -15.69 1.63
N CYS A 616 -23.72 -15.72 0.44
CA CYS A 616 -23.61 -14.57 -0.44
C CYS A 616 -24.94 -14.20 -1.10
N ASP A 617 -24.97 -13.07 -1.81
CA ASP A 617 -26.15 -12.58 -2.56
C ASP A 617 -26.69 -13.57 -3.60
N VAL A 618 -25.85 -14.44 -4.13
CA VAL A 618 -26.27 -15.50 -5.06
C VAL A 618 -26.84 -16.71 -4.32
N CYS A 619 -26.19 -17.16 -3.24
CA CYS A 619 -26.66 -18.32 -2.48
C CYS A 619 -27.91 -18.04 -1.65
N ARG A 620 -28.05 -16.81 -1.15
CA ARG A 620 -29.21 -16.33 -0.41
C ARG A 620 -29.60 -14.97 -0.95
N PRO A 621 -30.32 -14.91 -2.06
CA PRO A 621 -30.78 -13.65 -2.59
C PRO A 621 -31.64 -12.95 -1.52
N THR A 622 -31.19 -11.76 -1.11
CA THR A 622 -31.98 -10.91 -0.20
C THR A 622 -33.17 -10.35 -0.98
N PRO A 623 -34.29 -10.12 -0.34
CA PRO A 623 -35.43 -9.45 -0.98
C PRO A 623 -35.07 -8.10 -1.61
N GLU A 624 -34.04 -7.42 -1.09
CA GLU A 624 -33.51 -6.14 -1.61
C GLU A 624 -32.68 -6.28 -2.91
N ALA A 625 -32.19 -7.49 -3.23
CA ALA A 625 -31.49 -7.76 -4.50
C ALA A 625 -32.47 -7.96 -5.68
N CYS A 626 -33.76 -8.05 -5.41
CA CYS A 626 -34.79 -8.10 -6.41
C CYS A 626 -35.03 -6.69 -6.98
N THR A 627 -35.17 -6.58 -8.31
CA THR A 627 -35.72 -5.36 -8.91
C THR A 627 -37.04 -5.01 -8.24
N PRO A 628 -37.45 -3.74 -8.21
CA PRO A 628 -38.76 -3.39 -7.67
C PRO A 628 -39.90 -4.29 -8.17
N ASP A 629 -39.84 -4.73 -9.43
CA ASP A 629 -40.78 -5.67 -10.02
C ASP A 629 -40.69 -7.06 -9.39
N ALA A 630 -39.49 -7.58 -9.16
CA ALA A 630 -39.30 -8.87 -8.49
C ALA A 630 -39.75 -8.84 -7.01
N GLN A 631 -39.59 -7.70 -6.32
CA GLN A 631 -40.13 -7.51 -4.96
C GLN A 631 -41.68 -7.48 -4.96
N LEU A 632 -42.27 -6.77 -5.91
CA LEU A 632 -43.74 -6.72 -6.09
C LEU A 632 -44.26 -8.11 -6.43
N GLU A 633 -43.61 -8.83 -7.32
CA GLU A 633 -43.96 -10.21 -7.69
C GLU A 633 -43.83 -11.15 -6.49
N ALA A 634 -42.73 -11.11 -5.77
CA ALA A 634 -42.51 -11.95 -4.57
C ALA A 634 -43.54 -11.68 -3.47
N ASN A 635 -43.95 -10.41 -3.28
CA ASN A 635 -44.98 -10.05 -2.31
C ASN A 635 -46.36 -10.57 -2.76
N LEU A 636 -46.69 -10.51 -4.06
CA LEU A 636 -47.89 -11.04 -4.61
C LEU A 636 -48.00 -12.57 -4.45
N PHE A 637 -46.94 -13.29 -4.83
CA PHE A 637 -46.91 -14.76 -4.69
C PHE A 637 -46.92 -15.19 -3.22
N ARG A 638 -46.35 -14.39 -2.30
CA ARG A 638 -46.44 -14.67 -0.87
C ARG A 638 -47.88 -14.51 -0.35
N LEU A 639 -48.61 -13.52 -0.81
CA LEU A 639 -50.04 -13.33 -0.49
C LEU A 639 -50.85 -14.54 -0.96
N LEU A 640 -50.62 -14.99 -2.20
CA LEU A 640 -51.35 -16.09 -2.82
C LEU A 640 -50.88 -17.50 -2.37
N ALA A 641 -49.82 -17.58 -1.55
CA ALA A 641 -49.24 -18.88 -1.08
C ALA A 641 -50.18 -19.65 -0.14
N ASP A 642 -51.21 -18.99 0.42
CA ASP A 642 -52.22 -19.65 1.27
C ASP A 642 -53.26 -20.43 0.43
N GLY A 643 -53.19 -20.35 -0.90
CA GLY A 643 -54.08 -21.05 -1.83
C GLY A 643 -55.51 -20.46 -1.89
N ARG A 644 -55.75 -19.28 -1.31
CA ARG A 644 -57.06 -18.60 -1.34
C ARG A 644 -57.10 -17.50 -2.41
N PRO A 645 -58.30 -17.20 -2.93
CA PRO A 645 -58.45 -16.03 -3.78
C PRO A 645 -58.26 -14.73 -3.00
N HIS A 646 -57.46 -13.80 -3.52
CA HIS A 646 -57.20 -12.49 -2.91
C HIS A 646 -57.60 -11.35 -3.86
N THR A 647 -58.04 -10.24 -3.32
CA THR A 647 -58.31 -9.04 -4.13
C THR A 647 -57.02 -8.29 -4.42
N VAL A 648 -56.95 -7.54 -5.52
CA VAL A 648 -55.80 -6.67 -5.84
C VAL A 648 -55.54 -5.66 -4.71
N ALA A 649 -56.57 -5.25 -3.97
CA ALA A 649 -56.46 -4.31 -2.86
C ALA A 649 -55.75 -4.90 -1.62
N GLU A 650 -55.77 -6.22 -1.47
CA GLU A 650 -55.05 -6.91 -0.38
C GLU A 650 -53.56 -7.01 -0.66
N TRP A 651 -53.15 -6.85 -1.92
CA TRP A 651 -51.76 -6.72 -2.30
C TRP A 651 -51.26 -5.32 -1.98
N HIS A 652 -50.70 -5.14 -0.79
CA HIS A 652 -50.22 -3.84 -0.30
C HIS A 652 -49.08 -3.31 -1.16
N VAL A 653 -49.38 -2.40 -2.09
CA VAL A 653 -48.43 -1.69 -2.93
C VAL A 653 -48.34 -0.25 -2.44
N ALA A 654 -47.09 0.22 -2.20
CA ALA A 654 -46.86 1.62 -1.89
C ALA A 654 -47.41 2.52 -3.00
N GLN A 655 -48.00 3.67 -2.68
CA GLN A 655 -48.67 4.56 -3.67
C GLN A 655 -47.76 4.98 -4.85
N LEU A 656 -46.46 5.00 -4.65
CA LEU A 656 -45.45 5.34 -5.68
C LEU A 656 -45.27 4.25 -6.75
N ASP A 657 -45.66 3.00 -6.47
CA ASP A 657 -45.45 1.84 -7.34
C ASP A 657 -46.73 1.32 -8.03
N ALA A 658 -47.87 1.99 -7.89
CA ALA A 658 -49.18 1.51 -8.36
C ALA A 658 -49.23 1.28 -9.89
N GLU A 659 -48.60 2.16 -10.69
CA GLU A 659 -48.54 2.01 -12.13
C GLU A 659 -47.68 0.82 -12.55
N ARG A 660 -46.54 0.65 -11.89
CA ARG A 660 -45.60 -0.45 -12.10
C ARG A 660 -46.19 -1.78 -11.66
N ALA A 661 -46.92 -1.78 -10.53
CA ALA A 661 -47.65 -2.94 -10.05
C ALA A 661 -48.73 -3.38 -11.03
N GLY A 662 -49.44 -2.42 -11.64
CA GLY A 662 -50.43 -2.70 -12.68
C GLY A 662 -49.82 -3.33 -13.94
N GLN A 663 -48.67 -2.84 -14.41
CA GLN A 663 -47.92 -3.41 -15.54
C GLN A 663 -47.44 -4.83 -15.25
N LEU A 664 -46.87 -5.07 -14.05
CA LEU A 664 -46.42 -6.40 -13.61
C LEU A 664 -47.58 -7.38 -13.50
N LEU A 665 -48.71 -6.94 -12.94
CA LEU A 665 -49.90 -7.78 -12.84
C LEU A 665 -50.41 -8.22 -14.21
N GLN A 666 -50.47 -7.28 -15.17
CA GLN A 666 -50.88 -7.58 -16.55
C GLN A 666 -49.92 -8.58 -17.20
N GLN A 667 -48.61 -8.39 -17.01
CA GLN A 667 -47.61 -9.32 -17.52
C GLN A 667 -47.79 -10.73 -16.95
N LEU A 668 -47.98 -10.88 -15.63
CA LEU A 668 -48.15 -12.19 -14.98
C LEU A 668 -49.45 -12.89 -15.41
N LEU A 669 -50.50 -12.13 -15.72
CA LEU A 669 -51.76 -12.65 -16.29
C LEU A 669 -51.53 -13.12 -17.72
N ASP A 670 -50.85 -12.34 -18.55
CA ASP A 670 -50.54 -12.67 -19.95
C ASP A 670 -49.60 -13.91 -20.05
N GLU A 671 -48.68 -14.08 -19.09
CA GLU A 671 -47.84 -15.26 -18.94
C GLU A 671 -48.59 -16.51 -18.40
N GLY A 672 -49.85 -16.36 -17.99
CA GLY A 672 -50.64 -17.45 -17.40
C GLY A 672 -50.17 -17.91 -16.03
N ARG A 673 -49.37 -17.12 -15.34
CA ARG A 673 -48.85 -17.40 -13.98
C ARG A 673 -49.82 -17.00 -12.88
N LEU A 674 -50.81 -16.20 -13.23
CA LEU A 674 -51.94 -15.80 -12.39
C LEU A 674 -53.26 -15.98 -13.15
N LEU A 675 -54.34 -16.16 -12.39
CA LEU A 675 -55.70 -16.12 -12.90
C LEU A 675 -56.44 -14.95 -12.22
N PHE A 676 -57.27 -14.22 -13.00
CA PHE A 676 -58.12 -13.15 -12.49
C PHE A 676 -59.55 -13.35 -12.99
N ASP A 677 -60.48 -13.44 -12.09
CA ASP A 677 -61.89 -13.67 -12.38
C ASP A 677 -62.72 -12.38 -12.50
N GLY A 678 -62.07 -11.22 -12.51
CA GLY A 678 -62.70 -9.90 -12.52
C GLY A 678 -62.80 -9.26 -11.12
N ALA A 679 -62.55 -9.99 -10.04
CA ALA A 679 -62.54 -9.51 -8.66
C ALA A 679 -61.32 -9.99 -7.86
N GLN A 680 -60.89 -11.21 -8.07
CA GLN A 680 -59.87 -11.90 -7.25
C GLN A 680 -58.78 -12.55 -8.09
N LEU A 681 -57.57 -12.59 -7.53
CA LEU A 681 -56.36 -13.22 -8.07
C LEU A 681 -56.20 -14.61 -7.45
N THR A 682 -55.82 -15.60 -8.27
CA THR A 682 -55.52 -16.98 -7.83
C THR A 682 -54.31 -17.52 -8.59
N LEU A 683 -53.67 -18.52 -8.01
CA LEU A 683 -52.67 -19.28 -8.72
C LEU A 683 -53.33 -20.33 -9.62
N PRO A 684 -52.80 -20.59 -10.84
CA PRO A 684 -53.29 -21.68 -11.68
C PRO A 684 -53.07 -23.01 -10.92
N THR A 685 -54.12 -23.81 -10.83
CA THR A 685 -54.03 -25.18 -10.30
C THR A 685 -53.19 -26.02 -11.25
N ALA A 686 -52.15 -26.68 -10.76
CA ALA A 686 -51.36 -27.62 -11.55
C ALA A 686 -52.33 -28.65 -12.22
N PRO A 687 -52.16 -28.98 -13.50
CA PRO A 687 -52.97 -30.01 -14.13
C PRO A 687 -52.71 -31.32 -13.36
N THR A 688 -53.80 -31.85 -12.76
CA THR A 688 -53.84 -33.18 -12.21
C THR A 688 -53.44 -34.15 -13.35
N SER A 689 -52.30 -34.81 -13.21
CA SER A 689 -51.90 -35.87 -14.13
C SER A 689 -53.05 -36.84 -14.27
N PRO A 690 -53.52 -37.23 -15.50
CA PRO A 690 -54.47 -38.31 -15.61
C PRO A 690 -53.81 -39.58 -15.14
N GLU A 691 -54.42 -40.21 -14.14
CA GLU A 691 -54.15 -41.61 -13.83
C GLU A 691 -54.42 -42.44 -15.08
N ASN A 692 -53.33 -43.08 -15.59
CA ASN A 692 -53.38 -44.39 -16.20
C ASN A 692 -52.02 -45.08 -16.14
#